data_e7f99bbfe7f50790f6fdce8048cf8928
#
_entry.id   e7f99bbfe7f50790f6fdce8048cf8928
#
_cell.length_a   1.000
_cell.length_b   1.000
_cell.length_c   1.000
_cell.angle_alpha   90.00
_cell.angle_beta   90.00
_cell.angle_gamma   90.00
#
_symmetry.space_group_name_H-M   'P 1'
#
loop_
_entity.id
_entity.type
_entity.pdbx_description
1 polymer ?
#
loop_
_entity_poly.entity_id
_entity_poly.type
_entity_poly.pdbx_seq_one_letter_code
_entity_poly.pdbx_strand_id
1 'polypeptide(L)'
;MGLNVIFLAYLCILHAFMCTNQKSLKIENTKNMRKAFVHFLWGTLVLAFIVSVLAFTAIWNGWIGYMPPIEDLQNPINRFATQIYSADGKVIGTWNFNRENRVCIPYSNLSPHLVDALVATEDARFYDHSGVDFIALGRAIVKRGLLGQTSAGGGSTITQQLAKQLYSETAKSTLQRVLQKPIEWVIAVKLERNYTKEEIIALYLNYFDFLHNAVGIKTASNTYFNKEPKDLTVEEAATLIGLCKNPSLFNPVRYPERCRERRNVVLDQMRKAGYLTDSQYDEYAAKDLTLDFHRTDHKDGTAPYLREFLRIYMTAERPEISKYPSWNKRQYVLDSIAWVTDPLYGWCNKNFKKDGTPYNLNADGLKVYTTIDSRMQRYAEEAVYGHVARFLQPEFTKENRRKSNAPFTSQLTKKQVNQIMERAVLQSERYRVMKANGASDEEIHRAFHTPTDMSVFTYHGDLDTTMTPLDSIRYVKSFLRAGFMSMNPKTGAVKAYVGGLDYRHFMYDMVTGGRRQVGSTIKPFLYSLAMENGFSPCDLAPNVQRTYMVAGQPWTPRNASHKRAGEMVTLKWGLAQSSNWVSAYLMSKLSPQQFVQLLHDYGINNPDIHASMSLCLGPCEVSVAEMVSAYTTFANGGIRVAPLFVSRIEDNDGNVVATFQPRMNEVISAESANKMLVELMGVVDGGTAGRLRYKYNFTGDIGGKTGTTNRNSDAWFMGFTPELVSGCWVGGEDRDIHFDSMRMGQGATMALPIWAYFMKKVYRDSSLPYDPNSKFNLPEGFDPCAKDADDMEYGIDEVYE
;
A
#
# COMPACT_ATOMS: atom_id res chain seq x y z
N MET A 1 5.54 -22.28 42.50
CA MET A 1 5.41 -23.63 43.10
C MET A 1 6.61 -23.98 43.96
N GLY A 2 7.84 -23.70 43.61
CA GLY A 2 9.02 -24.04 44.43
C GLY A 2 9.06 -23.43 45.84
N LEU A 3 8.70 -22.15 46.01
CA LEU A 3 8.68 -21.50 47.34
C LEU A 3 7.58 -22.04 48.26
N ASN A 4 6.43 -22.41 47.71
CA ASN A 4 5.34 -23.01 48.51
C ASN A 4 5.66 -24.42 48.97
N VAL A 5 6.42 -25.21 48.18
CA VAL A 5 6.87 -26.55 48.60
C VAL A 5 7.92 -26.46 49.69
N ILE A 6 8.82 -25.49 49.65
CA ILE A 6 9.83 -25.26 50.68
C ILE A 6 9.13 -24.73 51.94
N PHE A 7 8.17 -23.82 51.82
CA PHE A 7 7.41 -23.30 52.96
C PHE A 7 6.46 -24.32 53.59
N LEU A 8 5.77 -25.16 52.76
CA LEU A 8 4.99 -26.31 53.26
C LEU A 8 5.84 -27.40 53.88
N ALA A 9 7.00 -27.74 53.28
CA ALA A 9 7.97 -28.64 53.91
C ALA A 9 8.47 -28.08 55.25
N TYR A 10 8.69 -26.80 55.34
CA TYR A 10 9.10 -26.10 56.56
C TYR A 10 8.00 -26.14 57.65
N LEU A 11 6.75 -25.91 57.27
CA LEU A 11 5.60 -26.03 58.18
C LEU A 11 5.35 -27.49 58.62
N CYS A 12 5.50 -28.49 57.73
CA CYS A 12 5.43 -29.92 58.07
C CYS A 12 6.55 -30.34 59.00
N ILE A 13 7.77 -29.85 58.82
CA ILE A 13 8.89 -30.10 59.74
C ILE A 13 8.67 -29.44 61.10
N LEU A 14 8.10 -28.21 61.12
CA LEU A 14 7.70 -27.50 62.35
C LEU A 14 6.58 -28.26 63.06
N HIS A 15 5.58 -28.79 62.37
CA HIS A 15 4.50 -29.55 62.94
C HIS A 15 4.96 -30.93 63.45
N ALA A 16 5.80 -31.63 62.76
CA ALA A 16 6.43 -32.88 63.20
C ALA A 16 7.32 -32.70 64.43
N PHE A 17 8.05 -31.58 64.52
CA PHE A 17 8.89 -31.24 65.66
C PHE A 17 8.05 -30.85 66.90
N MET A 18 6.86 -30.29 66.72
CA MET A 18 5.94 -29.96 67.79
C MET A 18 5.15 -31.17 68.34
N CYS A 19 4.87 -32.16 67.49
CA CYS A 19 4.13 -33.37 67.89
C CYS A 19 4.97 -34.46 68.57
N THR A 20 6.28 -34.45 68.38
CA THR A 20 7.18 -35.47 68.97
C THR A 20 7.64 -35.17 70.39
N ASN A 21 7.25 -34.10 71.03
CA ASN A 21 7.75 -33.69 72.40
C ASN A 21 6.67 -33.71 73.46
N GLN A 22 5.86 -34.76 73.48
CA GLN A 22 5.14 -35.17 74.70
C GLN A 22 5.69 -36.43 75.26
N LYS A 23 6.87 -36.36 75.92
CA LYS A 23 7.33 -37.20 77.06
C LYS A 23 8.70 -36.74 77.50
N SER A 24 8.75 -36.10 78.63
CA SER A 24 9.87 -35.92 79.59
C SER A 24 11.28 -36.11 79.07
N LEU A 25 12.05 -34.98 78.85
CA LEU A 25 13.50 -34.93 79.08
C LEU A 25 13.95 -33.47 79.23
N LYS A 26 14.47 -33.20 80.41
CA LYS A 26 15.35 -32.11 80.90
C LYS A 26 15.25 -30.71 80.17
N ILE A 27 14.79 -29.74 80.98
CA ILE A 27 14.59 -28.29 80.65
C ILE A 27 15.87 -27.59 80.11
N GLU A 28 17.04 -28.10 80.39
CA GLU A 28 18.33 -27.49 79.96
C GLU A 28 18.70 -27.71 78.44
N ASN A 29 18.27 -28.83 77.89
CA ASN A 29 18.53 -29.14 76.45
C ASN A 29 17.57 -28.39 75.52
N THR A 30 16.39 -27.97 75.99
CA THR A 30 15.43 -27.22 75.15
C THR A 30 15.80 -25.77 74.88
N LYS A 31 16.54 -25.11 75.84
CA LYS A 31 17.05 -23.75 75.56
C LYS A 31 18.17 -23.72 74.52
N ASN A 32 19.05 -24.72 74.56
CA ASN A 32 20.15 -24.82 73.58
C ASN A 32 19.64 -25.24 72.20
N MET A 33 18.65 -26.14 72.11
CA MET A 33 18.03 -26.50 70.83
C MET A 33 17.23 -25.34 70.25
N ARG A 34 16.52 -24.53 71.02
CA ARG A 34 15.82 -23.31 70.55
C ARG A 34 16.82 -22.25 70.07
N LYS A 35 17.95 -22.06 70.71
CA LYS A 35 19.02 -21.17 70.24
C LYS A 35 19.63 -21.69 68.96
N ALA A 36 19.96 -22.97 68.85
CA ALA A 36 20.48 -23.57 67.61
C ALA A 36 19.50 -23.48 66.41
N PHE A 37 18.22 -23.68 66.70
CA PHE A 37 17.14 -23.53 65.69
C PHE A 37 16.98 -22.07 65.26
N VAL A 38 17.03 -21.12 66.15
CA VAL A 38 17.01 -19.69 65.83
C VAL A 38 18.24 -19.28 65.04
N HIS A 39 19.42 -19.77 65.38
CA HIS A 39 20.67 -19.53 64.59
C HIS A 39 20.60 -20.19 63.20
N PHE A 40 20.04 -21.40 63.07
CA PHE A 40 19.78 -22.05 61.84
C PHE A 40 18.82 -21.24 60.95
N LEU A 41 17.72 -20.74 61.54
CA LEU A 41 16.76 -19.86 60.82
C LEU A 41 17.44 -18.56 60.34
N TRP A 42 18.22 -17.91 61.22
CA TRP A 42 18.97 -16.72 60.80
C TRP A 42 20.03 -17.02 59.75
N GLY A 43 20.71 -18.14 59.92
CA GLY A 43 21.70 -18.61 58.90
C GLY A 43 21.09 -18.87 57.54
N THR A 44 19.93 -19.56 57.48
CA THR A 44 19.19 -19.79 56.23
C THR A 44 18.64 -18.51 55.63
N LEU A 45 18.20 -17.56 56.45
CA LEU A 45 17.70 -16.26 55.99
C LEU A 45 18.84 -15.39 55.42
N VAL A 46 19.98 -15.37 56.10
CA VAL A 46 21.19 -14.67 55.61
C VAL A 46 21.72 -15.31 54.32
N LEU A 47 21.75 -16.64 54.29
CA LEU A 47 22.17 -17.37 53.08
C LEU A 47 21.21 -17.07 51.90
N ALA A 48 19.88 -17.10 52.13
CA ALA A 48 18.90 -16.77 51.11
C ALA A 48 19.04 -15.32 50.66
N PHE A 49 19.34 -14.39 51.55
CA PHE A 49 19.64 -13.00 51.20
C PHE A 49 20.90 -12.88 50.31
N ILE A 50 21.99 -13.53 50.67
CA ILE A 50 23.26 -13.53 49.94
C ILE A 50 23.03 -14.13 48.54
N VAL A 51 22.34 -15.27 48.43
CA VAL A 51 21.99 -15.91 47.15
C VAL A 51 21.14 -14.99 46.30
N SER A 52 20.19 -14.30 46.88
CA SER A 52 19.35 -13.33 46.16
C SER A 52 20.17 -12.16 45.62
N VAL A 53 21.05 -11.58 46.45
CA VAL A 53 21.93 -10.48 46.02
C VAL A 53 22.86 -10.93 44.88
N LEU A 54 23.45 -12.11 44.98
CA LEU A 54 24.30 -12.67 43.93
C LEU A 54 23.53 -12.92 42.65
N ALA A 55 22.31 -13.46 42.76
CA ALA A 55 21.41 -13.68 41.58
C ALA A 55 21.04 -12.36 40.89
N PHE A 56 20.64 -11.34 41.65
CA PHE A 56 20.33 -10.02 41.07
C PHE A 56 21.58 -9.35 40.49
N THR A 57 22.76 -9.50 41.10
CA THR A 57 24.02 -8.99 40.53
C THR A 57 24.36 -9.70 39.20
N ALA A 58 24.18 -11.02 39.14
CA ALA A 58 24.41 -11.81 37.94
C ALA A 58 23.43 -11.41 36.82
N ILE A 59 22.16 -11.16 37.16
CA ILE A 59 21.16 -10.64 36.19
C ILE A 59 21.53 -9.22 35.73
N TRP A 60 21.94 -8.34 36.65
CA TRP A 60 22.33 -6.96 36.34
C TRP A 60 23.51 -6.90 35.34
N ASN A 61 24.47 -7.81 35.45
CA ASN A 61 25.63 -7.92 34.56
C ASN A 61 25.33 -8.77 33.31
N GLY A 62 24.13 -9.29 33.11
CA GLY A 62 23.76 -10.10 31.96
C GLY A 62 24.31 -11.53 31.94
N TRP A 63 24.77 -12.04 33.11
CA TRP A 63 25.24 -13.43 33.25
C TRP A 63 24.08 -14.44 33.33
N ILE A 64 22.91 -13.98 33.73
CA ILE A 64 21.67 -14.77 33.82
C ILE A 64 20.56 -14.05 33.07
N GLY A 65 20.08 -14.66 31.96
CA GLY A 65 19.03 -14.12 31.12
C GLY A 65 19.53 -13.05 30.14
N TYR A 66 18.63 -12.64 29.20
CA TYR A 66 18.92 -11.55 28.27
C TYR A 66 18.86 -10.21 29.01
N MET A 67 19.93 -9.45 28.94
CA MET A 67 20.00 -8.08 29.41
C MET A 67 20.26 -7.16 28.21
N PRO A 68 19.38 -6.26 27.86
CA PRO A 68 19.57 -5.37 26.73
C PRO A 68 20.80 -4.46 26.94
N PRO A 69 21.59 -4.17 25.90
CA PRO A 69 22.70 -3.22 25.97
C PRO A 69 22.16 -1.80 26.28
N ILE A 70 23.03 -0.90 26.70
CA ILE A 70 22.64 0.46 27.12
C ILE A 70 22.02 1.23 25.94
N GLU A 71 22.54 1.02 24.75
CA GLU A 71 22.05 1.63 23.50
C GLU A 71 20.58 1.23 23.23
N ASP A 72 20.22 -0.03 23.42
CA ASP A 72 18.84 -0.52 23.29
C ASP A 72 17.92 0.00 24.40
N LEU A 73 18.49 0.26 25.58
CA LEU A 73 17.75 0.87 26.68
C LEU A 73 17.55 2.38 26.48
N GLN A 74 18.48 3.05 25.79
CA GLN A 74 18.36 4.47 25.46
C GLN A 74 17.45 4.73 24.27
N ASN A 75 17.26 3.74 23.38
CA ASN A 75 16.34 3.77 22.26
C ASN A 75 15.52 2.47 22.20
N PRO A 76 14.60 2.25 23.13
CA PRO A 76 13.86 0.98 23.25
C PRO A 76 12.90 0.74 22.09
N ILE A 77 12.56 1.78 21.33
CA ILE A 77 11.74 1.70 20.13
C ILE A 77 12.64 1.92 18.92
N ASN A 78 13.33 0.88 18.47
CA ASN A 78 14.17 0.91 17.28
C ASN A 78 13.39 0.66 15.99
N ARG A 79 12.05 0.59 16.05
CA ARG A 79 11.20 0.27 14.90
C ARG A 79 10.02 1.22 14.84
N PHE A 80 10.15 2.20 13.99
CA PHE A 80 9.11 3.17 13.70
C PHE A 80 8.50 2.89 12.34
N ALA A 81 7.18 2.91 12.23
CA ALA A 81 6.52 2.84 10.94
C ALA A 81 6.89 4.06 10.08
N THR A 82 7.29 3.81 8.84
CA THR A 82 7.46 4.88 7.86
C THR A 82 6.11 5.47 7.50
N GLN A 83 6.00 6.78 7.54
CA GLN A 83 4.78 7.52 7.16
C GLN A 83 4.88 7.99 5.71
N ILE A 84 3.79 7.88 4.97
CA ILE A 84 3.71 8.31 3.58
C ILE A 84 2.76 9.50 3.52
N TYR A 85 3.27 10.61 3.02
CA TYR A 85 2.53 11.87 2.92
C TYR A 85 2.16 12.19 1.49
N SER A 86 0.97 12.75 1.29
CA SER A 86 0.58 13.41 0.05
C SER A 86 1.24 14.79 -0.06
N ALA A 87 1.21 15.39 -1.26
CA ALA A 87 1.75 16.72 -1.51
C ALA A 87 1.02 17.83 -0.73
N ASP A 88 -0.25 17.61 -0.38
CA ASP A 88 -1.06 18.48 0.47
C ASP A 88 -0.91 18.18 1.99
N GLY A 89 0.11 17.40 2.37
CA GLY A 89 0.53 17.17 3.76
C GLY A 89 -0.29 16.15 4.55
N LYS A 90 -1.20 15.39 3.90
CA LYS A 90 -1.97 14.35 4.58
C LYS A 90 -1.23 13.03 4.59
N VAL A 91 -1.34 12.28 5.68
CA VAL A 91 -0.84 10.90 5.74
C VAL A 91 -1.77 10.02 4.92
N ILE A 92 -1.23 9.38 3.88
CA ILE A 92 -1.97 8.47 3.00
C ILE A 92 -1.74 7.00 3.34
N GLY A 93 -0.80 6.69 4.22
CA GLY A 93 -0.54 5.34 4.72
C GLY A 93 0.77 5.24 5.47
N THR A 94 1.08 4.01 5.90
CA THR A 94 2.31 3.68 6.63
C THR A 94 2.89 2.36 6.13
N TRP A 95 4.23 2.20 6.23
CA TRP A 95 4.90 0.91 6.11
C TRP A 95 5.47 0.48 7.45
N ASN A 96 5.27 -0.79 7.81
CA ASN A 96 5.68 -1.34 9.09
C ASN A 96 6.10 -2.81 8.99
N PHE A 97 6.80 -3.29 10.00
CA PHE A 97 7.23 -4.68 10.10
C PHE A 97 6.13 -5.55 10.75
N ASN A 98 5.80 -6.70 10.18
CA ASN A 98 4.94 -7.74 10.79
C ASN A 98 3.60 -7.28 11.35
N ARG A 99 2.83 -6.45 10.63
CA ARG A 99 1.52 -5.92 11.08
C ARG A 99 1.58 -4.92 12.25
N GLU A 100 2.75 -4.47 12.67
CA GLU A 100 2.90 -3.46 13.72
C GLU A 100 2.80 -2.05 13.13
N ASN A 101 1.59 -1.48 13.10
CA ASN A 101 1.34 -0.12 12.61
C ASN A 101 1.61 0.93 13.72
N ARG A 102 2.85 0.98 14.21
CA ARG A 102 3.23 1.82 15.36
C ARG A 102 3.64 3.22 14.92
N VAL A 103 2.86 4.21 15.34
CA VAL A 103 3.20 5.63 15.22
C VAL A 103 3.43 6.16 16.63
N CYS A 104 4.68 6.50 16.95
CA CYS A 104 5.02 7.02 18.27
C CYS A 104 4.65 8.50 18.38
N ILE A 105 4.10 8.87 19.54
CA ILE A 105 3.78 10.23 19.90
C ILE A 105 4.41 10.59 21.24
N PRO A 106 4.81 11.86 21.45
CA PRO A 106 5.34 12.33 22.72
C PRO A 106 4.22 12.39 23.78
N TYR A 107 4.61 12.42 25.04
CA TYR A 107 3.67 12.54 26.18
C TYR A 107 2.71 13.74 26.06
N SER A 108 3.21 14.87 25.54
CA SER A 108 2.41 16.09 25.32
C SER A 108 1.21 15.92 24.37
N ASN A 109 1.20 14.86 23.59
CA ASN A 109 0.13 14.54 22.63
C ASN A 109 -0.86 13.47 23.19
N LEU A 110 -0.72 13.10 24.46
CA LEU A 110 -1.66 12.21 25.16
C LEU A 110 -2.75 13.03 25.85
N SER A 111 -3.98 12.50 25.87
CA SER A 111 -5.05 13.05 26.70
C SER A 111 -4.72 12.87 28.18
N PRO A 112 -4.91 13.89 29.04
CA PRO A 112 -4.78 13.73 30.49
C PRO A 112 -5.63 12.57 31.03
N HIS A 113 -6.84 12.39 30.50
CA HIS A 113 -7.75 11.31 30.89
C HIS A 113 -7.16 9.91 30.63
N LEU A 114 -6.35 9.78 29.58
CA LEU A 114 -5.68 8.53 29.25
C LEU A 114 -4.57 8.18 30.26
N VAL A 115 -3.82 9.20 30.67
CA VAL A 115 -2.76 9.08 31.67
C VAL A 115 -3.36 8.73 33.04
N ASP A 116 -4.39 9.47 33.46
CA ASP A 116 -5.11 9.25 34.74
C ASP A 116 -5.71 7.83 34.79
N ALA A 117 -6.36 7.40 33.71
CA ALA A 117 -6.93 6.06 33.60
C ALA A 117 -5.86 4.95 33.71
N LEU A 118 -4.71 5.13 33.04
CA LEU A 118 -3.60 4.17 33.08
C LEU A 118 -3.02 4.07 34.49
N VAL A 119 -2.65 5.21 35.08
CA VAL A 119 -2.06 5.26 36.42
C VAL A 119 -3.03 4.71 37.49
N ALA A 120 -4.28 5.14 37.48
CA ALA A 120 -5.30 4.66 38.44
C ALA A 120 -5.54 3.15 38.37
N THR A 121 -5.45 2.57 37.13
CA THR A 121 -5.84 1.17 36.91
C THR A 121 -4.67 0.20 37.02
N GLU A 122 -3.52 0.53 36.48
CA GLU A 122 -2.39 -0.40 36.41
C GLU A 122 -1.36 -0.18 37.53
N ASP A 123 -1.17 1.06 37.97
CA ASP A 123 -0.13 1.39 38.95
C ASP A 123 -0.43 2.69 39.71
N ALA A 124 -1.35 2.61 40.68
CA ALA A 124 -1.83 3.81 41.43
C ALA A 124 -0.73 4.55 42.22
N ARG A 125 0.44 3.98 42.40
CA ARG A 125 1.62 4.58 43.05
C ARG A 125 2.79 4.76 42.11
N PHE A 126 2.52 4.86 40.81
CA PHE A 126 3.52 4.94 39.75
C PHE A 126 4.60 6.01 40.01
N TYR A 127 4.18 7.16 40.59
CA TYR A 127 5.10 8.27 40.84
C TYR A 127 5.90 8.11 42.16
N ASP A 128 5.57 7.12 43.01
CA ASP A 128 6.17 6.93 44.34
C ASP A 128 7.31 5.89 44.37
N HIS A 129 7.55 5.17 43.25
CA HIS A 129 8.57 4.13 43.23
C HIS A 129 9.48 4.25 41.99
N SER A 130 10.62 3.52 41.97
CA SER A 130 11.60 3.51 40.89
C SER A 130 11.62 2.14 40.18
N GLY A 131 10.53 1.79 39.49
CA GLY A 131 10.39 0.57 38.67
C GLY A 131 9.78 -0.63 39.39
N VAL A 132 9.98 -0.77 40.71
CA VAL A 132 9.40 -1.86 41.52
C VAL A 132 8.66 -1.29 42.72
N ASP A 133 7.37 -1.60 42.82
CA ASP A 133 6.56 -1.26 44.02
C ASP A 133 6.62 -2.41 45.01
N PHE A 134 7.55 -2.31 46.00
CA PHE A 134 7.71 -3.33 47.06
C PHE A 134 6.49 -3.43 48.00
N ILE A 135 5.71 -2.35 48.20
CA ILE A 135 4.52 -2.37 49.05
C ILE A 135 3.38 -3.10 48.31
N ALA A 136 3.17 -2.83 47.04
CA ALA A 136 2.20 -3.58 46.23
C ALA A 136 2.58 -5.05 46.09
N LEU A 137 3.87 -5.36 45.93
CA LEU A 137 4.39 -6.71 45.89
C LEU A 137 4.13 -7.46 47.21
N GLY A 138 4.44 -6.84 48.34
CA GLY A 138 4.18 -7.40 49.67
C GLY A 138 2.70 -7.66 49.88
N ARG A 139 1.84 -6.69 49.53
CA ARG A 139 0.39 -6.85 49.60
C ARG A 139 -0.13 -8.00 48.73
N ALA A 140 0.41 -8.15 47.49
CA ALA A 140 0.04 -9.21 46.59
C ALA A 140 0.45 -10.60 47.11
N ILE A 141 1.65 -10.73 47.72
CA ILE A 141 2.11 -11.97 48.34
C ILE A 141 1.19 -12.37 49.53
N VAL A 142 0.84 -11.44 50.40
CA VAL A 142 0.00 -11.72 51.56
C VAL A 142 -1.42 -12.06 51.12
N LYS A 143 -2.06 -11.23 50.31
CA LYS A 143 -3.47 -11.41 49.92
C LYS A 143 -3.70 -12.59 48.98
N ARG A 144 -2.87 -12.75 47.97
CA ARG A 144 -3.00 -13.86 47.02
C ARG A 144 -2.35 -15.15 47.49
N GLY A 145 -1.12 -15.05 48.05
CA GLY A 145 -0.34 -16.21 48.44
C GLY A 145 -0.83 -16.86 49.72
N LEU A 146 -1.13 -16.06 50.76
CA LEU A 146 -1.53 -16.55 52.09
C LEU A 146 -3.06 -16.61 52.26
N LEU A 147 -3.81 -15.63 51.76
CA LEU A 147 -5.26 -15.52 51.96
C LEU A 147 -6.09 -16.03 50.77
N GLY A 148 -5.48 -16.49 49.68
CA GLY A 148 -6.19 -17.06 48.53
C GLY A 148 -7.10 -16.09 47.77
N GLN A 149 -7.02 -14.80 48.01
CA GLN A 149 -7.88 -13.79 47.41
C GLN A 149 -7.42 -13.49 45.98
N THR A 150 -8.04 -14.13 44.96
CA THR A 150 -7.73 -13.95 43.53
C THR A 150 -8.11 -12.56 42.99
N SER A 151 -9.01 -11.84 43.65
CA SER A 151 -9.47 -10.48 43.29
C SER A 151 -8.52 -9.37 43.74
N ALA A 152 -7.52 -9.64 44.58
CA ALA A 152 -6.53 -8.65 44.97
C ALA A 152 -5.68 -8.23 43.78
N GLY A 153 -5.62 -6.93 43.51
CA GLY A 153 -4.91 -6.33 42.34
C GLY A 153 -3.48 -6.86 42.09
N GLY A 154 -2.96 -6.74 40.88
CA GLY A 154 -1.61 -7.17 40.50
C GLY A 154 -0.52 -6.40 41.26
N GLY A 155 0.64 -7.02 41.47
CA GLY A 155 1.84 -6.38 42.02
C GLY A 155 2.87 -5.99 40.95
N SER A 156 2.50 -5.90 39.69
CA SER A 156 3.39 -5.47 38.61
C SER A 156 3.17 -4.00 38.30
N THR A 157 4.25 -3.24 38.18
CA THR A 157 4.22 -1.81 37.81
C THR A 157 4.09 -1.60 36.31
N ILE A 158 3.73 -0.38 35.85
CA ILE A 158 3.72 0.03 34.44
C ILE A 158 5.10 -0.24 33.82
N THR A 159 6.19 0.14 34.51
CA THR A 159 7.56 -0.05 34.02
C THR A 159 7.94 -1.52 33.87
N GLN A 160 7.48 -2.41 34.79
CA GLN A 160 7.69 -3.86 34.64
C GLN A 160 6.87 -4.44 33.47
N GLN A 161 5.67 -3.93 33.24
CA GLN A 161 4.89 -4.35 32.06
C GLN A 161 5.55 -3.90 30.77
N LEU A 162 6.10 -2.68 30.73
CA LEU A 162 6.89 -2.17 29.60
C LEU A 162 8.15 -3.03 29.39
N ALA A 163 8.93 -3.31 30.44
CA ALA A 163 10.11 -4.18 30.34
C ALA A 163 9.78 -5.57 29.78
N LYS A 164 8.63 -6.13 30.19
CA LYS A 164 8.15 -7.40 29.64
C LYS A 164 7.81 -7.29 28.15
N GLN A 165 7.11 -6.24 27.73
CA GLN A 165 6.72 -6.06 26.33
C GLN A 165 7.93 -5.87 25.41
N LEU A 166 8.94 -5.12 25.85
CA LEU A 166 10.11 -4.79 25.07
C LEU A 166 11.11 -5.96 24.95
N TYR A 167 11.34 -6.70 26.05
CA TYR A 167 12.52 -7.55 26.17
C TYR A 167 12.24 -9.00 26.61
N SER A 168 10.97 -9.38 26.91
CA SER A 168 10.66 -10.74 27.34
C SER A 168 9.97 -11.54 26.24
N GLU A 169 10.54 -12.71 25.90
CA GLU A 169 9.85 -13.68 25.04
C GLU A 169 8.61 -14.27 25.73
N THR A 170 7.67 -14.74 24.92
CA THR A 170 6.47 -15.42 25.43
C THR A 170 6.88 -16.70 26.17
N ALA A 171 6.59 -16.76 27.47
CA ALA A 171 6.92 -17.91 28.32
C ALA A 171 6.13 -19.14 27.89
N LYS A 172 6.83 -20.25 27.59
CA LYS A 172 6.23 -21.55 27.21
C LYS A 172 5.81 -22.39 28.42
N SER A 173 6.23 -22.02 29.63
CA SER A 173 5.88 -22.72 30.89
C SER A 173 5.75 -21.76 32.05
N THR A 174 5.04 -22.19 33.13
CA THR A 174 4.89 -21.42 34.38
C THR A 174 6.23 -21.19 35.08
N LEU A 175 7.14 -22.17 35.02
CA LEU A 175 8.48 -22.04 35.62
C LEU A 175 9.29 -20.96 34.91
N GLN A 176 9.29 -20.96 33.57
CA GLN A 176 9.95 -19.94 32.75
C GLN A 176 9.39 -18.54 33.09
N ARG A 177 8.08 -18.44 33.26
CA ARG A 177 7.44 -17.16 33.66
C ARG A 177 7.91 -16.64 35.01
N VAL A 178 8.11 -17.52 35.99
CA VAL A 178 8.61 -17.15 37.32
C VAL A 178 10.07 -16.69 37.23
N LEU A 179 10.88 -17.35 36.43
CA LEU A 179 12.32 -17.00 36.25
C LEU A 179 12.50 -15.68 35.45
N GLN A 180 11.55 -15.29 34.59
CA GLN A 180 11.59 -14.02 33.89
C GLN A 180 11.32 -12.81 34.80
N LYS A 181 10.57 -12.96 35.91
CA LYS A 181 10.19 -11.85 36.77
C LYS A 181 11.37 -11.05 37.39
N PRO A 182 12.39 -11.68 37.96
CA PRO A 182 13.58 -10.95 38.44
C PRO A 182 14.30 -10.16 37.34
N ILE A 183 14.33 -10.69 36.08
CA ILE A 183 14.93 -10.01 34.92
C ILE A 183 14.11 -8.76 34.58
N GLU A 184 12.77 -8.88 34.51
CA GLU A 184 11.86 -7.75 34.28
C GLU A 184 12.04 -6.64 35.34
N TRP A 185 12.28 -7.00 36.60
CA TRP A 185 12.51 -6.03 37.68
C TRP A 185 13.82 -5.26 37.48
N VAL A 186 14.90 -5.94 37.13
CA VAL A 186 16.20 -5.29 36.86
C VAL A 186 16.09 -4.36 35.63
N ILE A 187 15.42 -4.80 34.56
CA ILE A 187 15.20 -3.95 33.36
C ILE A 187 14.34 -2.75 33.73
N ALA A 188 13.27 -2.93 34.51
CA ALA A 188 12.40 -1.83 34.95
C ALA A 188 13.16 -0.77 35.75
N VAL A 189 14.06 -1.18 36.68
CA VAL A 189 14.92 -0.24 37.40
C VAL A 189 15.90 0.47 36.49
N LYS A 190 16.45 -0.21 35.48
CA LYS A 190 17.32 0.43 34.48
C LYS A 190 16.56 1.44 33.62
N LEU A 191 15.32 1.12 33.19
CA LEU A 191 14.46 2.06 32.44
C LEU A 191 14.18 3.32 33.28
N GLU A 192 13.80 3.19 34.55
CA GLU A 192 13.52 4.34 35.42
C GLU A 192 14.77 5.21 35.73
N ARG A 193 15.98 4.71 35.49
CA ARG A 193 17.21 5.50 35.56
C ARG A 193 17.48 6.33 34.32
N ASN A 194 16.96 5.91 33.15
CA ASN A 194 17.24 6.54 31.86
C ASN A 194 16.07 7.39 31.36
N TYR A 195 14.85 7.17 31.87
CA TYR A 195 13.64 7.82 31.41
C TYR A 195 12.86 8.47 32.54
N THR A 196 12.22 9.59 32.24
CA THR A 196 11.25 10.22 33.13
C THR A 196 9.97 9.38 33.23
N LYS A 197 9.14 9.63 34.23
CA LYS A 197 7.83 8.97 34.37
C LYS A 197 6.92 9.23 33.17
N GLU A 198 6.94 10.42 32.62
CA GLU A 198 6.18 10.83 31.45
C GLU A 198 6.64 10.07 30.20
N GLU A 199 7.94 9.95 29.99
CA GLU A 199 8.51 9.17 28.89
C GLU A 199 8.13 7.68 29.01
N ILE A 200 8.15 7.11 30.20
CA ILE A 200 7.74 5.71 30.44
C ILE A 200 6.28 5.49 30.12
N ILE A 201 5.37 6.42 30.50
CA ILE A 201 3.96 6.36 30.12
C ILE A 201 3.82 6.41 28.59
N ALA A 202 4.50 7.36 27.95
CA ALA A 202 4.46 7.48 26.50
C ALA A 202 4.98 6.20 25.81
N LEU A 203 6.13 5.65 26.27
CA LEU A 203 6.67 4.39 25.77
C LEU A 203 5.69 3.23 25.92
N TYR A 204 5.07 3.08 27.11
CA TYR A 204 4.12 2.01 27.39
C TYR A 204 2.93 2.06 26.42
N LEU A 205 2.31 3.23 26.24
CA LEU A 205 1.15 3.44 25.39
C LEU A 205 1.52 3.33 23.90
N ASN A 206 2.69 3.76 23.49
CA ASN A 206 3.17 3.63 22.12
C ASN A 206 3.55 2.18 21.75
N TYR A 207 3.84 1.34 22.75
CA TYR A 207 4.27 -0.04 22.48
C TYR A 207 3.16 -1.07 22.59
N PHE A 208 2.05 -0.76 23.26
CA PHE A 208 0.99 -1.72 23.53
C PHE A 208 0.21 -2.10 22.27
N ASP A 209 -0.06 -3.41 22.08
CA ASP A 209 -0.88 -3.94 20.97
C ASP A 209 -2.37 -4.00 21.40
N PHE A 210 -3.18 -3.12 20.82
CA PHE A 210 -4.62 -3.03 21.05
C PHE A 210 -5.45 -3.92 20.11
N LEU A 211 -4.84 -4.84 19.37
CA LEU A 211 -5.44 -5.68 18.32
C LEU A 211 -5.91 -4.90 17.07
N HIS A 212 -6.51 -5.62 16.12
CA HIS A 212 -6.98 -5.05 14.84
C HIS A 212 -5.90 -4.26 14.08
N ASN A 213 -4.63 -4.67 14.23
CA ASN A 213 -3.49 -3.97 13.66
C ASN A 213 -3.22 -2.58 14.28
N ALA A 214 -3.79 -2.32 15.45
CA ALA A 214 -3.65 -1.08 16.19
C ALA A 214 -2.56 -1.20 17.26
N VAL A 215 -1.28 -1.10 16.83
CA VAL A 215 -0.13 -1.08 17.75
C VAL A 215 0.22 0.35 18.10
N GLY A 216 0.24 0.66 19.39
CA GLY A 216 0.40 2.01 19.92
C GLY A 216 -0.89 2.81 19.98
N ILE A 217 -0.89 3.75 20.93
CA ILE A 217 -2.11 4.52 21.31
C ILE A 217 -2.65 5.39 20.19
N LYS A 218 -1.78 5.98 19.34
CA LYS A 218 -2.22 6.77 18.20
C LYS A 218 -3.02 5.94 17.21
N THR A 219 -2.48 4.79 16.86
CA THR A 219 -3.14 3.85 15.94
C THR A 219 -4.44 3.32 16.56
N ALA A 220 -4.45 3.01 17.86
CA ALA A 220 -5.63 2.54 18.56
C ALA A 220 -6.73 3.61 18.64
N SER A 221 -6.39 4.85 18.96
CA SER A 221 -7.31 5.99 18.98
C SER A 221 -7.99 6.19 17.62
N ASN A 222 -7.20 6.19 16.55
CA ASN A 222 -7.72 6.32 15.19
C ASN A 222 -8.55 5.09 14.78
N THR A 223 -8.12 3.86 15.15
CA THR A 223 -8.83 2.63 14.75
C THR A 223 -10.18 2.51 15.44
N TYR A 224 -10.29 2.81 16.73
CA TYR A 224 -11.52 2.58 17.50
C TYR A 224 -12.43 3.80 17.56
N PHE A 225 -11.88 5.02 17.46
CA PHE A 225 -12.63 6.27 17.68
C PHE A 225 -12.42 7.34 16.62
N ASN A 226 -11.56 7.09 15.62
CA ASN A 226 -11.23 8.04 14.54
C ASN A 226 -10.80 9.42 15.06
N LYS A 227 -10.03 9.45 16.17
CA LYS A 227 -9.60 10.65 16.89
C LYS A 227 -8.09 10.64 17.15
N GLU A 228 -7.51 11.82 17.28
CA GLU A 228 -6.16 11.95 17.83
C GLU A 228 -6.17 11.62 19.35
N PRO A 229 -5.09 11.02 19.88
CA PRO A 229 -5.03 10.62 21.29
C PRO A 229 -5.28 11.74 22.31
N LYS A 230 -4.92 12.98 21.98
CA LYS A 230 -5.17 14.17 22.81
C LYS A 230 -6.65 14.53 22.93
N ASP A 231 -7.46 14.12 21.94
CA ASP A 231 -8.88 14.47 21.82
C ASP A 231 -9.81 13.36 22.36
N LEU A 232 -9.26 12.31 22.98
CA LEU A 232 -10.03 11.23 23.60
C LEU A 232 -10.80 11.73 24.80
N THR A 233 -12.07 11.35 24.88
CA THR A 233 -12.92 11.58 26.06
C THR A 233 -12.57 10.64 27.21
N VAL A 234 -13.12 10.87 28.38
CA VAL A 234 -12.88 10.04 29.57
C VAL A 234 -13.28 8.58 29.33
N GLU A 235 -14.46 8.34 28.71
CA GLU A 235 -14.98 7.00 28.46
C GLU A 235 -14.20 6.29 27.37
N GLU A 236 -13.73 7.01 26.36
CA GLU A 236 -12.89 6.47 25.28
C GLU A 236 -11.50 6.08 25.81
N ALA A 237 -10.89 6.97 26.62
CA ALA A 237 -9.63 6.71 27.31
C ALA A 237 -9.75 5.48 28.23
N ALA A 238 -10.80 5.42 29.06
CA ALA A 238 -11.07 4.29 29.93
C ALA A 238 -11.29 2.97 29.16
N THR A 239 -11.89 3.05 27.98
CA THR A 239 -12.07 1.89 27.09
C THR A 239 -10.73 1.35 26.61
N LEU A 240 -9.84 2.20 26.09
CA LEU A 240 -8.51 1.78 25.62
C LEU A 240 -7.65 1.23 26.75
N ILE A 241 -7.67 1.87 27.92
CA ILE A 241 -6.95 1.34 29.10
C ILE A 241 -7.57 0.01 29.58
N GLY A 242 -8.86 -0.16 29.42
CA GLY A 242 -9.53 -1.43 29.71
C GLY A 242 -8.97 -2.60 28.89
N LEU A 243 -8.62 -2.34 27.62
CA LEU A 243 -7.99 -3.34 26.74
C LEU A 243 -6.59 -3.75 27.23
N CYS A 244 -5.86 -2.87 27.90
CA CYS A 244 -4.51 -3.19 28.40
C CYS A 244 -4.46 -4.42 29.31
N LYS A 245 -5.57 -4.80 29.93
CA LYS A 245 -5.67 -6.01 30.75
C LYS A 245 -5.59 -7.30 29.93
N ASN A 246 -6.36 -7.38 28.85
CA ASN A 246 -6.39 -8.48 27.88
C ASN A 246 -7.17 -8.04 26.65
N PRO A 247 -6.49 -7.59 25.58
CA PRO A 247 -7.14 -7.07 24.39
C PRO A 247 -8.09 -8.05 23.71
N SER A 248 -7.75 -9.35 23.72
CA SER A 248 -8.59 -10.38 23.09
C SER A 248 -9.89 -10.63 23.82
N LEU A 249 -9.88 -10.55 25.17
CA LEU A 249 -11.04 -10.81 26.01
C LEU A 249 -11.98 -9.60 26.07
N PHE A 250 -11.42 -8.39 26.05
CA PHE A 250 -12.15 -7.14 26.18
C PHE A 250 -12.27 -6.38 24.87
N ASN A 251 -12.22 -7.09 23.73
CA ASN A 251 -12.32 -6.53 22.39
C ASN A 251 -13.67 -5.80 22.20
N PRO A 252 -13.69 -4.48 21.97
CA PRO A 252 -14.93 -3.70 21.89
C PRO A 252 -15.77 -4.02 20.66
N VAL A 253 -15.14 -4.48 19.57
CA VAL A 253 -15.83 -4.86 18.33
C VAL A 253 -16.44 -6.25 18.45
N ARG A 254 -15.73 -7.19 19.10
CA ARG A 254 -16.19 -8.59 19.21
C ARG A 254 -17.03 -8.86 20.45
N TYR A 255 -16.74 -8.18 21.56
CA TYR A 255 -17.39 -8.40 22.86
C TYR A 255 -17.73 -7.05 23.54
N PRO A 256 -18.66 -6.25 22.98
CA PRO A 256 -18.94 -4.89 23.43
C PRO A 256 -19.35 -4.82 24.90
N GLU A 257 -20.19 -5.76 25.39
CA GLU A 257 -20.65 -5.78 26.78
C GLU A 257 -19.50 -6.03 27.76
N ARG A 258 -18.64 -7.01 27.49
CA ARG A 258 -17.45 -7.26 28.33
C ARG A 258 -16.49 -6.07 28.32
N CYS A 259 -16.37 -5.40 27.19
CA CYS A 259 -15.56 -4.20 27.10
C CYS A 259 -16.16 -3.06 27.94
N ARG A 260 -17.49 -2.85 27.88
CA ARG A 260 -18.20 -1.87 28.69
C ARG A 260 -18.03 -2.14 30.19
N GLU A 261 -18.20 -3.38 30.65
CA GLU A 261 -17.94 -3.79 32.02
C GLU A 261 -16.50 -3.46 32.44
N ARG A 262 -15.52 -3.79 31.58
CA ARG A 262 -14.10 -3.51 31.86
C ARG A 262 -13.80 -2.01 31.87
N ARG A 263 -14.40 -1.21 30.95
CA ARG A 263 -14.35 0.26 30.98
C ARG A 263 -14.83 0.80 32.32
N ASN A 264 -15.98 0.31 32.82
CA ASN A 264 -16.54 0.76 34.07
C ASN A 264 -15.65 0.40 35.26
N VAL A 265 -14.91 -0.71 35.23
CA VAL A 265 -13.86 -1.01 36.20
C VAL A 265 -12.75 0.04 36.18
N VAL A 266 -12.32 0.50 34.98
CA VAL A 266 -11.31 1.56 34.88
C VAL A 266 -11.84 2.89 35.45
N LEU A 267 -13.07 3.27 35.12
CA LEU A 267 -13.72 4.46 35.67
C LEU A 267 -13.83 4.42 37.20
N ASP A 268 -14.13 3.25 37.78
CA ASP A 268 -14.16 3.07 39.23
C ASP A 268 -12.76 3.20 39.87
N GLN A 269 -11.70 2.74 39.22
CA GLN A 269 -10.33 2.98 39.67
C GLN A 269 -9.97 4.47 39.60
N MET A 270 -10.35 5.19 38.51
CA MET A 270 -10.15 6.63 38.42
C MET A 270 -10.90 7.39 39.57
N ARG A 271 -12.12 6.97 39.87
CA ARG A 271 -12.90 7.51 40.99
C ARG A 271 -12.19 7.27 42.33
N LYS A 272 -11.74 6.05 42.57
CA LYS A 272 -10.99 5.67 43.81
C LYS A 272 -9.66 6.41 43.97
N ALA A 273 -9.02 6.76 42.88
CA ALA A 273 -7.80 7.55 42.83
C ALA A 273 -8.05 9.06 42.92
N GLY A 274 -9.30 9.51 42.92
CA GLY A 274 -9.66 10.92 43.02
C GLY A 274 -9.63 11.71 41.72
N TYR A 275 -9.49 11.04 40.58
CA TYR A 275 -9.54 11.67 39.25
C TYR A 275 -10.98 11.92 38.78
N LEU A 276 -11.96 11.22 39.31
CA LEU A 276 -13.39 11.41 39.07
C LEU A 276 -14.17 11.55 40.38
N THR A 277 -15.18 12.41 40.37
CA THR A 277 -16.19 12.47 41.41
C THR A 277 -17.19 11.31 41.27
N ASP A 278 -17.97 11.01 42.33
CA ASP A 278 -19.01 9.97 42.27
C ASP A 278 -20.04 10.28 41.16
N SER A 279 -20.48 11.55 41.06
CA SER A 279 -21.41 11.98 39.99
C SER A 279 -20.88 11.79 38.59
N GLN A 280 -19.59 12.10 38.34
CA GLN A 280 -18.95 11.89 37.03
C GLN A 280 -18.82 10.39 36.71
N TYR A 281 -18.49 9.57 37.71
CA TYR A 281 -18.46 8.12 37.54
C TYR A 281 -19.84 7.59 37.12
N ASP A 282 -20.91 7.99 37.82
CA ASP A 282 -22.26 7.52 37.51
C ASP A 282 -22.68 7.95 36.10
N GLU A 283 -22.36 9.18 35.68
CA GLU A 283 -22.61 9.68 34.32
C GLU A 283 -21.90 8.86 33.29
N TYR A 284 -20.56 8.70 33.40
CA TYR A 284 -19.75 8.04 32.38
C TYR A 284 -19.98 6.52 32.32
N ALA A 285 -20.24 5.88 33.46
CA ALA A 285 -20.53 4.45 33.54
C ALA A 285 -21.88 4.09 32.89
N ALA A 286 -22.85 5.01 32.93
CA ALA A 286 -24.17 4.82 32.31
C ALA A 286 -24.14 4.91 30.78
N LYS A 287 -23.17 5.63 30.20
CA LYS A 287 -23.06 5.81 28.75
C LYS A 287 -22.78 4.47 28.01
N ASP A 288 -23.40 4.30 26.87
CA ASP A 288 -23.14 3.16 26.02
C ASP A 288 -21.73 3.22 25.39
N LEU A 289 -21.25 2.09 24.92
CA LEU A 289 -19.98 2.01 24.20
C LEU A 289 -20.21 2.43 22.75
N THR A 290 -19.77 3.63 22.38
CA THR A 290 -19.83 4.16 21.01
C THR A 290 -18.46 4.01 20.35
N LEU A 291 -18.43 3.37 19.18
CA LEU A 291 -17.21 3.20 18.38
C LEU A 291 -17.39 3.86 17.04
N ASP A 292 -16.36 4.53 16.57
CA ASP A 292 -16.18 4.91 15.16
C ASP A 292 -15.04 4.06 14.57
N PHE A 293 -15.34 2.75 14.39
CA PHE A 293 -14.33 1.73 14.13
C PHE A 293 -13.89 1.72 12.67
N HIS A 294 -12.62 2.05 12.46
CA HIS A 294 -11.95 2.01 11.17
C HIS A 294 -10.70 1.13 11.25
N ARG A 295 -10.79 -0.10 10.74
CA ARG A 295 -9.62 -0.98 10.72
C ARG A 295 -8.59 -0.43 9.74
N THR A 296 -7.41 -0.09 10.24
CA THR A 296 -6.29 0.36 9.41
C THR A 296 -5.46 -0.86 8.99
N ASP A 297 -5.61 -1.29 7.73
CA ASP A 297 -4.71 -2.27 7.10
C ASP A 297 -3.81 -1.55 6.09
N HIS A 298 -2.60 -2.11 5.81
CA HIS A 298 -1.76 -1.63 4.70
C HIS A 298 -2.48 -1.68 3.35
N LYS A 299 -3.55 -2.48 3.24
CA LYS A 299 -4.42 -2.60 2.06
C LYS A 299 -5.49 -1.51 2.00
N ASP A 300 -5.80 -0.88 3.13
CA ASP A 300 -6.80 0.18 3.23
C ASP A 300 -6.14 1.56 3.17
N GLY A 301 -6.91 2.60 2.94
CA GLY A 301 -6.43 3.99 2.83
C GLY A 301 -6.22 4.45 1.39
N THR A 302 -5.79 5.69 1.25
CA THR A 302 -5.61 6.38 -0.03
C THR A 302 -4.44 5.79 -0.83
N ALA A 303 -4.61 5.63 -2.15
CA ALA A 303 -3.59 5.20 -3.11
C ALA A 303 -2.86 3.88 -2.74
N PRO A 304 -3.54 2.77 -2.41
CA PRO A 304 -2.89 1.55 -1.94
C PRO A 304 -1.94 0.93 -2.97
N TYR A 305 -2.27 1.01 -4.25
CA TYR A 305 -1.40 0.54 -5.35
C TYR A 305 -0.09 1.32 -5.43
N LEU A 306 -0.14 2.66 -5.33
CA LEU A 306 1.06 3.48 -5.30
C LEU A 306 1.94 3.17 -4.10
N ARG A 307 1.34 3.02 -2.91
CA ARG A 307 2.10 2.70 -1.69
C ARG A 307 2.85 1.38 -1.81
N GLU A 308 2.20 0.35 -2.36
CA GLU A 308 2.84 -0.94 -2.57
C GLU A 308 3.89 -0.88 -3.70
N PHE A 309 3.59 -0.18 -4.80
CA PHE A 309 4.57 0.08 -5.84
C PHE A 309 5.82 0.75 -5.27
N LEU A 310 5.66 1.84 -4.50
CA LEU A 310 6.80 2.54 -3.89
C LEU A 310 7.59 1.65 -2.92
N ARG A 311 6.89 0.82 -2.11
CA ARG A 311 7.56 -0.12 -1.20
C ARG A 311 8.48 -1.07 -1.96
N ILE A 312 7.96 -1.72 -3.00
CA ILE A 312 8.75 -2.64 -3.84
C ILE A 312 9.87 -1.90 -4.57
N TYR A 313 9.56 -0.73 -5.12
CA TYR A 313 10.48 0.06 -5.93
C TYR A 313 11.67 0.58 -5.11
N MET A 314 11.42 1.11 -3.91
CA MET A 314 12.45 1.66 -3.02
C MET A 314 13.30 0.57 -2.35
N THR A 315 12.74 -0.63 -2.13
CA THR A 315 13.47 -1.76 -1.53
C THR A 315 14.07 -2.72 -2.57
N ALA A 316 14.00 -2.40 -3.86
CA ALA A 316 14.55 -3.24 -4.90
C ALA A 316 16.05 -3.46 -4.70
N GLU A 317 16.49 -4.72 -4.90
CA GLU A 317 17.89 -5.09 -4.88
C GLU A 317 18.56 -4.82 -6.24
N ARG A 318 19.89 -4.82 -6.26
CA ARG A 318 20.65 -4.73 -7.53
C ARG A 318 20.26 -5.91 -8.42
N PRO A 319 19.83 -5.65 -9.68
CA PRO A 319 19.44 -6.71 -10.59
C PRO A 319 20.59 -7.65 -10.91
N GLU A 320 20.34 -8.96 -10.78
CA GLU A 320 21.26 -10.04 -11.14
C GLU A 320 20.51 -11.02 -12.05
N ILE A 321 21.06 -11.31 -13.22
CA ILE A 321 20.39 -12.13 -14.24
C ILE A 321 19.96 -13.52 -13.74
N SER A 322 20.71 -14.08 -12.78
CA SER A 322 20.43 -15.37 -12.14
C SER A 322 19.13 -15.40 -11.34
N LYS A 323 18.67 -14.24 -10.85
CA LYS A 323 17.42 -14.11 -10.08
C LYS A 323 16.17 -14.04 -10.95
N TYR A 324 16.34 -13.90 -12.29
CA TYR A 324 15.22 -13.78 -13.22
C TYR A 324 14.99 -15.09 -13.99
N PRO A 325 13.74 -15.57 -14.08
CA PRO A 325 13.41 -16.73 -14.89
C PRO A 325 13.81 -16.49 -16.37
N SER A 326 14.22 -17.54 -17.07
CA SER A 326 14.64 -17.46 -18.48
C SER A 326 13.58 -16.85 -19.42
N TRP A 327 12.30 -16.99 -19.08
CA TRP A 327 11.18 -16.40 -19.82
C TRP A 327 10.93 -14.91 -19.50
N ASN A 328 11.58 -14.32 -18.48
CA ASN A 328 11.35 -12.93 -18.06
C ASN A 328 12.62 -12.07 -18.12
N LYS A 329 13.46 -12.27 -19.13
CA LYS A 329 14.65 -11.43 -19.35
C LYS A 329 14.33 -9.96 -19.57
N ARG A 330 13.14 -9.65 -20.11
CA ARG A 330 12.65 -8.28 -20.24
C ARG A 330 12.67 -7.53 -18.91
N GLN A 331 12.20 -8.14 -17.84
CA GLN A 331 12.16 -7.50 -16.53
C GLN A 331 13.57 -7.20 -16.00
N TYR A 332 14.54 -8.11 -16.24
CA TYR A 332 15.94 -7.85 -15.90
C TYR A 332 16.48 -6.60 -16.60
N VAL A 333 16.18 -6.42 -17.89
CA VAL A 333 16.65 -5.25 -18.66
C VAL A 333 16.03 -3.97 -18.09
N LEU A 334 14.72 -3.96 -17.84
CA LEU A 334 14.00 -2.81 -17.30
C LEU A 334 14.49 -2.44 -15.90
N ASP A 335 14.67 -3.43 -15.03
CA ASP A 335 15.18 -3.22 -13.67
C ASP A 335 16.64 -2.73 -13.69
N SER A 336 17.45 -3.23 -14.63
CA SER A 336 18.84 -2.77 -14.79
C SER A 336 18.91 -1.32 -15.24
N ILE A 337 18.05 -0.91 -16.17
CA ILE A 337 17.93 0.50 -16.58
C ILE A 337 17.47 1.33 -15.40
N ALA A 338 16.42 0.93 -14.69
CA ALA A 338 15.90 1.65 -13.53
C ALA A 338 16.96 1.77 -12.41
N TRP A 339 17.73 0.71 -12.14
CA TRP A 339 18.81 0.74 -11.16
C TRP A 339 19.86 1.81 -11.46
N VAL A 340 20.23 1.97 -12.73
CA VAL A 340 21.26 2.94 -13.13
C VAL A 340 20.69 4.36 -13.24
N THR A 341 19.48 4.50 -13.77
CA THR A 341 18.95 5.81 -14.18
C THR A 341 18.01 6.43 -13.15
N ASP A 342 17.40 5.64 -12.24
CA ASP A 342 16.44 6.16 -11.27
C ASP A 342 16.98 6.15 -9.84
N PRO A 343 17.21 7.32 -9.22
CA PRO A 343 17.67 7.41 -7.84
C PRO A 343 16.70 6.79 -6.82
N LEU A 344 15.40 6.75 -7.11
CA LEU A 344 14.39 6.19 -6.21
C LEU A 344 14.35 4.65 -6.26
N TYR A 345 14.68 4.03 -7.42
CA TYR A 345 14.72 2.58 -7.56
C TYR A 345 15.84 1.98 -6.72
N GLY A 346 15.50 1.12 -5.76
CA GLY A 346 16.45 0.54 -4.82
C GLY A 346 17.07 1.55 -3.84
N TRP A 347 16.40 2.67 -3.58
CA TRP A 347 16.91 3.75 -2.73
C TRP A 347 17.40 3.22 -1.37
N CYS A 348 16.67 2.34 -0.72
CA CYS A 348 17.04 1.75 0.57
C CYS A 348 18.36 0.99 0.52
N ASN A 349 18.64 0.31 -0.60
CA ASN A 349 19.84 -0.53 -0.77
C ASN A 349 21.03 0.23 -1.39
N LYS A 350 20.80 1.45 -1.90
CA LYS A 350 21.82 2.34 -2.44
C LYS A 350 22.34 3.35 -1.42
N ASN A 351 21.56 3.62 -0.36
CA ASN A 351 21.85 4.63 0.64
C ASN A 351 22.03 3.99 2.01
N PHE A 352 22.94 4.55 2.79
CA PHE A 352 23.31 4.01 4.08
C PHE A 352 23.17 5.06 5.18
N LYS A 353 22.77 4.63 6.36
CA LYS A 353 22.74 5.46 7.57
C LYS A 353 24.16 5.74 8.08
N LYS A 354 24.29 6.61 9.06
CA LYS A 354 25.58 6.96 9.69
C LYS A 354 26.30 5.75 10.31
N ASP A 355 25.56 4.73 10.73
CA ASP A 355 26.06 3.48 11.29
C ASP A 355 26.51 2.46 10.22
N GLY A 356 26.42 2.81 8.94
CA GLY A 356 26.79 1.95 7.82
C GLY A 356 25.72 0.91 7.43
N THR A 357 24.54 0.90 8.08
CA THR A 357 23.43 0.01 7.71
C THR A 357 22.53 0.64 6.62
N PRO A 358 21.93 -0.17 5.73
CA PRO A 358 20.99 0.33 4.75
C PRO A 358 19.70 0.82 5.42
N TYR A 359 19.00 1.74 4.75
CA TYR A 359 17.69 2.20 5.22
C TYR A 359 16.62 1.10 5.14
N ASN A 360 15.74 1.06 6.15
CA ASN A 360 14.66 0.10 6.25
C ASN A 360 13.30 0.81 6.37
N LEU A 361 12.48 0.73 5.32
CA LEU A 361 11.13 1.34 5.29
C LEU A 361 10.21 0.86 6.41
N ASN A 362 10.45 -0.33 6.95
CA ASN A 362 9.56 -0.90 7.97
C ASN A 362 10.00 -0.59 9.42
N ALA A 363 11.19 0.03 9.60
CA ALA A 363 11.79 0.17 10.93
C ALA A 363 12.32 1.57 11.24
N ASP A 364 12.77 2.33 10.25
CA ASP A 364 13.53 3.56 10.49
C ASP A 364 12.67 4.83 10.66
N GLY A 365 11.33 4.70 10.61
CA GLY A 365 10.43 5.83 10.86
C GLY A 365 10.55 6.97 9.86
N LEU A 366 10.85 6.64 8.62
CA LEU A 366 11.01 7.64 7.57
C LEU A 366 9.69 8.37 7.29
N LYS A 367 9.80 9.61 6.82
CA LYS A 367 8.68 10.38 6.29
C LYS A 367 8.87 10.54 4.78
N VAL A 368 8.06 9.82 4.01
CA VAL A 368 8.14 9.81 2.53
C VAL A 368 7.09 10.75 1.98
N TYR A 369 7.53 11.85 1.39
CA TYR A 369 6.63 12.84 0.78
C TYR A 369 6.45 12.54 -0.69
N THR A 370 5.26 12.07 -1.04
CA THR A 370 4.88 11.80 -2.43
C THR A 370 4.41 13.07 -3.13
N THR A 371 4.26 12.99 -4.44
CA THR A 371 3.73 14.07 -5.27
C THR A 371 2.21 14.01 -5.46
N ILE A 372 1.56 12.96 -4.93
CA ILE A 372 0.10 12.76 -4.99
C ILE A 372 -0.62 13.89 -4.25
N ASP A 373 -1.65 14.47 -4.87
CA ASP A 373 -2.62 15.34 -4.19
C ASP A 373 -3.79 14.48 -3.71
N SER A 374 -4.09 14.48 -2.41
CA SER A 374 -5.10 13.60 -1.81
C SER A 374 -6.51 13.81 -2.37
N ARG A 375 -6.84 15.05 -2.80
CA ARG A 375 -8.13 15.39 -3.43
C ARG A 375 -8.21 14.81 -4.84
N MET A 376 -7.15 15.03 -5.64
CA MET A 376 -7.07 14.51 -7.01
C MET A 376 -7.04 12.97 -7.03
N GLN A 377 -6.36 12.35 -6.07
CA GLN A 377 -6.36 10.90 -5.90
C GLN A 377 -7.79 10.38 -5.69
N ARG A 378 -8.52 10.97 -4.76
CA ARG A 378 -9.92 10.61 -4.51
C ARG A 378 -10.78 10.80 -5.76
N TYR A 379 -10.60 11.91 -6.50
CA TYR A 379 -11.36 12.16 -7.72
C TYR A 379 -11.07 11.12 -8.81
N ALA A 380 -9.83 10.64 -8.89
CA ALA A 380 -9.45 9.58 -9.82
C ALA A 380 -10.08 8.22 -9.41
N GLU A 381 -9.99 7.85 -8.13
CA GLU A 381 -10.61 6.64 -7.60
C GLU A 381 -12.14 6.63 -7.83
N GLU A 382 -12.80 7.75 -7.53
CA GLU A 382 -14.24 7.91 -7.76
C GLU A 382 -14.60 7.88 -9.26
N ALA A 383 -13.77 8.43 -10.14
CA ALA A 383 -14.01 8.41 -11.59
C ALA A 383 -13.85 6.99 -12.16
N VAL A 384 -12.79 6.29 -11.77
CA VAL A 384 -12.53 4.90 -12.19
C VAL A 384 -13.64 3.99 -11.68
N TYR A 385 -13.87 3.98 -10.37
CA TYR A 385 -14.89 3.14 -9.76
C TYR A 385 -16.29 3.46 -10.31
N GLY A 386 -16.64 4.75 -10.34
CA GLY A 386 -17.96 5.20 -10.78
C GLY A 386 -18.28 4.77 -12.21
N HIS A 387 -17.31 4.85 -13.15
CA HIS A 387 -17.57 4.45 -14.53
C HIS A 387 -17.53 2.93 -14.71
N VAL A 388 -16.56 2.26 -14.11
CA VAL A 388 -16.43 0.80 -14.27
C VAL A 388 -17.55 0.07 -13.51
N ALA A 389 -17.75 0.36 -12.23
CA ALA A 389 -18.73 -0.36 -11.41
C ALA A 389 -20.19 -0.06 -11.81
N ARG A 390 -20.50 1.22 -12.10
CA ARG A 390 -21.90 1.65 -12.31
C ARG A 390 -22.35 1.59 -13.75
N PHE A 391 -21.43 1.56 -14.70
CA PHE A 391 -21.79 1.56 -16.13
C PHE A 391 -21.20 0.36 -16.87
N LEU A 392 -19.87 0.20 -16.90
CA LEU A 392 -19.25 -0.82 -17.74
C LEU A 392 -19.54 -2.24 -17.26
N GLN A 393 -19.40 -2.51 -15.98
CA GLN A 393 -19.60 -3.86 -15.44
C GLN A 393 -21.03 -4.37 -15.57
N PRO A 394 -22.07 -3.59 -15.29
CA PRO A 394 -23.45 -3.98 -15.57
C PRO A 394 -23.70 -4.32 -17.05
N GLU A 395 -23.21 -3.49 -17.99
CA GLU A 395 -23.36 -3.77 -19.42
C GLU A 395 -22.55 -5.01 -19.85
N PHE A 396 -21.36 -5.21 -19.30
CA PHE A 396 -20.54 -6.39 -19.53
C PHE A 396 -21.21 -7.67 -19.00
N THR A 397 -21.78 -7.60 -17.80
CA THR A 397 -22.53 -8.71 -17.20
C THR A 397 -23.77 -9.04 -18.04
N LYS A 398 -24.48 -8.03 -18.54
CA LYS A 398 -25.64 -8.21 -19.42
C LYS A 398 -25.26 -8.87 -20.75
N GLU A 399 -24.15 -8.46 -21.37
CA GLU A 399 -23.62 -9.09 -22.58
C GLU A 399 -23.22 -10.54 -22.31
N ASN A 400 -22.54 -10.80 -21.19
CA ASN A 400 -22.06 -12.14 -20.80
C ASN A 400 -23.17 -13.14 -20.51
N ARG A 401 -24.32 -12.71 -20.01
CA ARG A 401 -25.50 -13.61 -19.80
C ARG A 401 -25.94 -14.32 -21.08
N ARG A 402 -25.57 -13.81 -22.26
CA ARG A 402 -25.92 -14.39 -23.57
C ARG A 402 -24.80 -15.29 -24.14
N LYS A 403 -23.65 -15.39 -23.49
CA LYS A 403 -22.47 -16.11 -23.96
C LYS A 403 -22.37 -17.46 -23.25
N SER A 404 -22.25 -18.55 -24.00
CA SER A 404 -22.00 -19.90 -23.44
C SER A 404 -20.61 -20.03 -22.78
N ASN A 405 -19.66 -19.19 -23.20
CA ASN A 405 -18.27 -19.18 -22.72
C ASN A 405 -17.99 -18.09 -21.68
N ALA A 406 -19.00 -17.40 -21.13
CA ALA A 406 -18.81 -16.30 -20.19
C ALA A 406 -17.78 -16.60 -19.10
N PRO A 407 -16.91 -15.63 -18.73
CA PRO A 407 -16.83 -14.23 -19.21
C PRO A 407 -16.03 -14.05 -20.52
N PHE A 408 -15.58 -15.13 -21.15
CA PHE A 408 -14.77 -15.09 -22.35
C PHE A 408 -15.58 -14.72 -23.60
N THR A 409 -14.87 -14.23 -24.63
CA THR A 409 -15.48 -13.92 -25.93
C THR A 409 -16.13 -15.15 -26.57
N SER A 410 -17.19 -14.93 -27.30
CA SER A 410 -17.90 -15.98 -28.05
C SER A 410 -17.06 -16.64 -29.16
N GLN A 411 -15.92 -16.04 -29.53
CA GLN A 411 -15.01 -16.54 -30.57
C GLN A 411 -14.14 -17.72 -30.11
N LEU A 412 -14.01 -17.93 -28.79
CA LEU A 412 -13.25 -19.04 -28.26
C LEU A 412 -14.01 -20.37 -28.28
N THR A 413 -13.30 -21.45 -28.61
CA THR A 413 -13.80 -22.82 -28.43
C THR A 413 -13.77 -23.21 -26.95
N LYS A 414 -14.60 -24.17 -26.55
CA LYS A 414 -14.58 -24.74 -25.18
C LYS A 414 -13.19 -25.24 -24.78
N LYS A 415 -12.44 -25.85 -25.69
CA LYS A 415 -11.08 -26.33 -25.46
C LYS A 415 -10.13 -25.18 -25.08
N GLN A 416 -10.20 -24.06 -25.78
CA GLN A 416 -9.38 -22.87 -25.48
C GLN A 416 -9.74 -22.27 -24.13
N VAL A 417 -11.03 -22.18 -23.81
CA VAL A 417 -11.49 -21.71 -22.48
C VAL A 417 -10.96 -22.60 -21.37
N ASN A 418 -11.04 -23.93 -21.54
CA ASN A 418 -10.50 -24.88 -20.56
C ASN A 418 -8.99 -24.70 -20.36
N GLN A 419 -8.22 -24.52 -21.43
CA GLN A 419 -6.78 -24.26 -21.34
C GLN A 419 -6.45 -22.96 -20.57
N ILE A 420 -7.28 -21.89 -20.75
CA ILE A 420 -7.11 -20.65 -19.98
C ILE A 420 -7.42 -20.89 -18.50
N MET A 421 -8.50 -21.62 -18.20
CA MET A 421 -8.89 -21.94 -16.82
C MET A 421 -7.88 -22.86 -16.11
N GLU A 422 -7.34 -23.86 -16.82
CA GLU A 422 -6.27 -24.73 -16.28
C GLU A 422 -5.03 -23.91 -15.91
N ARG A 423 -4.58 -23.00 -16.78
CA ARG A 423 -3.46 -22.09 -16.46
C ARG A 423 -3.76 -21.23 -15.24
N ALA A 424 -4.98 -20.72 -15.11
CA ALA A 424 -5.38 -19.93 -13.96
C ALA A 424 -5.40 -20.76 -12.66
N VAL A 425 -5.78 -22.03 -12.71
CA VAL A 425 -5.67 -22.97 -11.58
C VAL A 425 -4.21 -23.13 -11.16
N LEU A 426 -3.30 -23.41 -12.11
CA LEU A 426 -1.86 -23.58 -11.84
C LEU A 426 -1.21 -22.32 -11.23
N GLN A 427 -1.71 -21.13 -11.55
CA GLN A 427 -1.23 -19.85 -11.03
C GLN A 427 -1.84 -19.46 -9.67
N SER A 428 -2.88 -20.17 -9.22
CA SER A 428 -3.58 -19.83 -7.98
C SER A 428 -2.78 -20.19 -6.72
N GLU A 429 -2.97 -19.41 -5.65
CA GLU A 429 -2.36 -19.68 -4.35
C GLU A 429 -2.77 -21.06 -3.80
N ARG A 430 -4.03 -21.43 -3.93
CA ARG A 430 -4.53 -22.74 -3.51
C ARG A 430 -3.75 -23.89 -4.14
N TYR A 431 -3.49 -23.81 -5.46
CA TYR A 431 -2.68 -24.82 -6.16
C TYR A 431 -1.25 -24.89 -5.60
N ARG A 432 -0.58 -23.72 -5.45
CA ARG A 432 0.80 -23.64 -4.94
C ARG A 432 0.91 -24.22 -3.53
N VAL A 433 -0.01 -23.87 -2.63
CA VAL A 433 -0.04 -24.37 -1.25
C VAL A 433 -0.29 -25.88 -1.23
N MET A 434 -1.26 -26.40 -1.99
CA MET A 434 -1.54 -27.83 -2.06
C MET A 434 -0.33 -28.63 -2.61
N LYS A 435 0.31 -28.13 -3.68
CA LYS A 435 1.53 -28.75 -4.22
C LYS A 435 2.70 -28.73 -3.23
N ALA A 436 2.92 -27.62 -2.54
CA ALA A 436 3.95 -27.49 -1.51
C ALA A 436 3.72 -28.47 -0.35
N ASN A 437 2.46 -28.77 -0.04
CA ASN A 437 2.07 -29.76 0.99
C ASN A 437 2.04 -31.22 0.47
N GLY A 438 2.48 -31.48 -0.78
CA GLY A 438 2.61 -32.83 -1.33
C GLY A 438 1.32 -33.44 -1.88
N ALA A 439 0.26 -32.65 -2.11
CA ALA A 439 -0.98 -33.15 -2.67
C ALA A 439 -0.81 -33.70 -4.10
N SER A 440 -1.49 -34.82 -4.40
CA SER A 440 -1.53 -35.40 -5.74
C SER A 440 -2.37 -34.57 -6.71
N ASP A 441 -2.21 -34.81 -8.01
CA ASP A 441 -2.99 -34.10 -9.03
C ASP A 441 -4.49 -34.42 -8.95
N GLU A 442 -4.85 -35.64 -8.55
CA GLU A 442 -6.24 -36.06 -8.31
C GLU A 442 -6.86 -35.34 -7.10
N GLU A 443 -6.09 -35.17 -6.01
CA GLU A 443 -6.55 -34.47 -4.82
C GLU A 443 -6.75 -32.97 -5.14
N ILE A 444 -5.82 -32.35 -5.87
CA ILE A 444 -5.93 -30.97 -6.32
C ILE A 444 -7.14 -30.79 -7.23
N HIS A 445 -7.30 -31.65 -8.24
CA HIS A 445 -8.46 -31.61 -9.13
C HIS A 445 -9.77 -31.71 -8.35
N ARG A 446 -9.88 -32.64 -7.40
CA ARG A 446 -11.07 -32.81 -6.53
C ARG A 446 -11.33 -31.54 -5.73
N ALA A 447 -10.28 -30.96 -5.10
CA ALA A 447 -10.39 -29.74 -4.30
C ALA A 447 -10.90 -28.54 -5.10
N PHE A 448 -10.53 -28.44 -6.39
CA PHE A 448 -11.02 -27.35 -7.26
C PHE A 448 -12.45 -27.54 -7.76
N HIS A 449 -13.00 -28.76 -7.68
CA HIS A 449 -14.35 -29.09 -8.12
C HIS A 449 -15.33 -29.36 -6.95
N THR A 450 -14.86 -29.27 -5.70
CA THR A 450 -15.70 -29.42 -4.50
C THR A 450 -16.20 -28.07 -4.03
N PRO A 451 -17.53 -27.86 -3.88
CA PRO A 451 -18.07 -26.63 -3.31
C PRO A 451 -17.47 -26.32 -1.93
N THR A 452 -17.08 -25.11 -1.70
CA THR A 452 -16.41 -24.63 -0.49
C THR A 452 -16.97 -23.26 -0.14
N ASP A 453 -17.20 -23.01 1.16
CA ASP A 453 -17.62 -21.71 1.64
C ASP A 453 -16.47 -20.72 1.49
N MET A 454 -16.77 -19.57 0.90
CA MET A 454 -15.81 -18.52 0.62
C MET A 454 -16.47 -17.15 0.58
N SER A 455 -15.67 -16.11 0.82
CA SER A 455 -16.07 -14.72 0.62
C SER A 455 -15.55 -14.22 -0.71
N VAL A 456 -16.42 -13.64 -1.54
CA VAL A 456 -16.07 -13.15 -2.87
C VAL A 456 -16.37 -11.67 -3.00
N PHE A 457 -15.58 -10.98 -3.81
CA PHE A 457 -15.75 -9.56 -4.10
C PHE A 457 -17.10 -9.27 -4.79
N THR A 458 -17.78 -8.24 -4.34
CA THR A 458 -18.80 -7.53 -5.11
C THR A 458 -18.60 -6.02 -5.01
N TYR A 459 -19.20 -5.24 -5.91
CA TYR A 459 -19.17 -3.76 -5.81
C TYR A 459 -19.98 -3.19 -4.63
N HIS A 460 -20.64 -4.05 -3.85
CA HIS A 460 -21.43 -3.67 -2.67
C HIS A 460 -20.82 -4.22 -1.36
N GLY A 461 -19.60 -4.72 -1.42
CA GLY A 461 -18.90 -5.38 -0.32
C GLY A 461 -18.73 -6.88 -0.58
N ASP A 462 -18.07 -7.55 0.34
CA ASP A 462 -17.81 -8.98 0.25
C ASP A 462 -19.11 -9.78 0.45
N LEU A 463 -19.28 -10.83 -0.34
CA LEU A 463 -20.41 -11.74 -0.29
C LEU A 463 -19.94 -13.13 0.11
N ASP A 464 -20.45 -13.63 1.24
CA ASP A 464 -20.23 -15.00 1.66
C ASP A 464 -21.14 -15.94 0.84
N THR A 465 -20.53 -16.93 0.21
CA THR A 465 -21.21 -17.86 -0.69
C THR A 465 -20.49 -19.22 -0.73
N THR A 466 -21.21 -20.24 -1.20
CA THR A 466 -20.65 -21.56 -1.44
C THR A 466 -20.53 -21.78 -2.94
N MET A 467 -19.30 -21.96 -3.45
CA MET A 467 -19.02 -22.29 -4.85
C MET A 467 -17.74 -23.12 -4.98
N THR A 468 -17.52 -23.72 -6.15
CA THR A 468 -16.24 -24.41 -6.37
C THR A 468 -15.10 -23.39 -6.53
N PRO A 469 -13.87 -23.71 -6.10
CA PRO A 469 -12.71 -22.86 -6.35
C PRO A 469 -12.48 -22.56 -7.84
N LEU A 470 -12.83 -23.48 -8.73
CA LEU A 470 -12.78 -23.26 -10.18
C LEU A 470 -13.79 -22.19 -10.61
N ASP A 471 -15.02 -22.23 -10.10
CA ASP A 471 -16.04 -21.21 -10.39
C ASP A 471 -15.67 -19.86 -9.80
N SER A 472 -15.03 -19.84 -8.63
CA SER A 472 -14.54 -18.58 -8.05
C SER A 472 -13.47 -17.90 -8.92
N ILE A 473 -12.55 -18.66 -9.52
CA ILE A 473 -11.59 -18.14 -10.51
C ILE A 473 -12.33 -17.55 -11.70
N ARG A 474 -13.30 -18.25 -12.26
CA ARG A 474 -14.14 -17.76 -13.37
C ARG A 474 -14.91 -16.51 -12.99
N TYR A 475 -15.45 -16.46 -11.79
CA TYR A 475 -16.17 -15.31 -11.24
C TYR A 475 -15.25 -14.08 -11.14
N VAL A 476 -14.06 -14.22 -10.56
CA VAL A 476 -13.07 -13.13 -10.42
C VAL A 476 -12.62 -12.62 -11.80
N LYS A 477 -12.46 -13.50 -12.78
CA LYS A 477 -12.15 -13.13 -14.17
C LYS A 477 -13.28 -12.35 -14.88
N SER A 478 -14.51 -12.42 -14.37
CA SER A 478 -15.63 -11.66 -14.95
C SER A 478 -15.59 -10.16 -14.68
N PHE A 479 -14.72 -9.69 -13.78
CA PHE A 479 -14.60 -8.26 -13.48
C PHE A 479 -13.62 -7.57 -14.41
N LEU A 480 -14.04 -6.43 -14.95
CA LEU A 480 -13.18 -5.54 -15.73
C LEU A 480 -12.09 -4.94 -14.82
N ARG A 481 -10.93 -4.69 -15.38
CA ARG A 481 -9.77 -4.03 -14.76
C ARG A 481 -9.61 -2.63 -15.33
N ALA A 482 -9.00 -1.74 -14.56
CA ALA A 482 -8.67 -0.40 -15.02
C ALA A 482 -7.36 0.08 -14.38
N GLY A 483 -6.63 0.91 -15.12
CA GLY A 483 -5.49 1.67 -14.62
C GLY A 483 -5.61 3.12 -15.03
N PHE A 484 -5.30 4.04 -14.11
CA PHE A 484 -5.33 5.48 -14.36
C PHE A 484 -4.18 6.18 -13.66
N MET A 485 -3.50 7.07 -14.38
CA MET A 485 -2.49 7.95 -13.80
C MET A 485 -2.63 9.37 -14.39
N SER A 486 -2.39 10.38 -13.53
CA SER A 486 -2.34 11.79 -13.93
C SER A 486 -1.07 12.44 -13.39
N MET A 487 -0.37 13.20 -14.20
CA MET A 487 0.85 13.90 -13.81
C MET A 487 0.97 15.28 -14.44
N ASN A 488 1.75 16.14 -13.82
CA ASN A 488 2.10 17.44 -14.36
C ASN A 488 3.16 17.28 -15.47
N PRO A 489 2.94 17.80 -16.69
CA PRO A 489 3.85 17.61 -17.83
C PRO A 489 5.21 18.30 -17.68
N LYS A 490 5.31 19.34 -16.85
CA LYS A 490 6.55 20.13 -16.67
C LYS A 490 7.42 19.60 -15.54
N THR A 491 6.79 19.15 -14.44
CA THR A 491 7.50 18.74 -13.22
C THR A 491 7.57 17.23 -13.05
N GLY A 492 6.84 16.46 -13.85
CA GLY A 492 6.73 15.02 -13.66
C GLY A 492 5.92 14.58 -12.43
N ALA A 493 5.48 15.51 -11.59
CA ALA A 493 4.78 15.22 -10.36
C ALA A 493 3.49 14.42 -10.63
N VAL A 494 3.43 13.18 -10.13
CA VAL A 494 2.25 12.32 -10.24
C VAL A 494 1.20 12.80 -9.25
N LYS A 495 0.03 13.22 -9.75
CA LYS A 495 -1.04 13.83 -8.96
C LYS A 495 -2.11 12.83 -8.54
N ALA A 496 -2.31 11.78 -9.34
CA ALA A 496 -3.25 10.70 -9.04
C ALA A 496 -2.75 9.37 -9.64
N TYR A 497 -3.01 8.26 -8.94
CA TYR A 497 -2.57 6.93 -9.31
C TYR A 497 -3.57 5.87 -8.86
N VAL A 498 -4.24 5.22 -9.81
CA VAL A 498 -5.24 4.18 -9.54
C VAL A 498 -4.85 2.92 -10.30
N GLY A 499 -4.23 1.96 -9.61
CA GLY A 499 -3.74 0.71 -10.20
C GLY A 499 -4.83 -0.35 -10.40
N GLY A 500 -6.02 -0.15 -9.84
CA GLY A 500 -7.16 -1.06 -9.95
C GLY A 500 -8.37 -0.58 -9.17
N LEU A 501 -9.40 -1.43 -9.09
CA LEU A 501 -10.70 -1.07 -8.48
C LEU A 501 -10.76 -1.32 -6.97
N ASP A 502 -10.10 -2.36 -6.51
CA ASP A 502 -10.04 -2.76 -5.11
C ASP A 502 -8.74 -3.51 -4.85
N TYR A 503 -7.87 -2.96 -4.02
CA TYR A 503 -6.55 -3.54 -3.76
C TYR A 503 -6.61 -4.82 -2.93
N ARG A 504 -7.65 -5.04 -2.13
CA ARG A 504 -7.78 -6.25 -1.30
C ARG A 504 -7.99 -7.51 -2.14
N HIS A 505 -8.73 -7.38 -3.26
CA HIS A 505 -9.13 -8.47 -4.14
C HIS A 505 -8.32 -8.51 -5.44
N PHE A 506 -7.86 -7.36 -5.95
CA PHE A 506 -7.18 -7.21 -7.23
C PHE A 506 -5.85 -6.49 -7.06
N MET A 507 -4.86 -7.16 -6.45
CA MET A 507 -3.58 -6.55 -6.07
C MET A 507 -2.68 -6.21 -7.27
N TYR A 508 -2.94 -6.78 -8.46
CA TYR A 508 -2.11 -6.54 -9.64
C TYR A 508 -2.29 -5.11 -10.16
N ASP A 509 -1.20 -4.36 -10.14
CA ASP A 509 -1.18 -2.95 -10.50
C ASP A 509 -1.19 -2.76 -12.03
N MET A 510 -2.23 -2.12 -12.55
CA MET A 510 -2.38 -1.87 -13.98
C MET A 510 -1.70 -0.59 -14.46
N VAL A 511 -1.11 0.23 -13.57
CA VAL A 511 -0.42 1.47 -13.96
C VAL A 511 1.05 1.21 -14.29
N THR A 512 1.79 0.52 -13.44
CA THR A 512 3.22 0.23 -13.65
C THR A 512 3.49 -1.23 -13.96
N GLY A 513 2.76 -2.17 -13.33
CA GLY A 513 2.92 -3.61 -13.53
C GLY A 513 2.22 -4.13 -14.78
N GLY A 514 1.03 -3.62 -15.08
CA GLY A 514 0.21 -4.06 -16.21
C GLY A 514 0.72 -3.52 -17.53
N ARG A 515 1.23 -4.41 -18.41
CA ARG A 515 1.60 -4.07 -19.78
C ARG A 515 0.56 -4.59 -20.75
N ARG A 516 -0.02 -3.68 -21.52
CA ARG A 516 -1.13 -3.98 -22.44
C ARG A 516 -0.86 -3.40 -23.83
N GLN A 517 -1.43 -4.00 -24.86
CA GLN A 517 -1.31 -3.48 -26.21
C GLN A 517 -1.89 -2.07 -26.31
N VAL A 518 -1.09 -1.15 -26.84
CA VAL A 518 -1.45 0.27 -26.89
C VAL A 518 -2.40 0.61 -28.04
N GLY A 519 -2.41 -0.20 -29.09
CA GLY A 519 -3.25 0.05 -30.26
C GLY A 519 -3.00 1.45 -30.85
N SER A 520 -4.07 2.13 -31.22
CA SER A 520 -3.98 3.45 -31.87
C SER A 520 -3.41 4.59 -31.02
N THR A 521 -3.11 4.38 -29.73
CA THR A 521 -2.42 5.41 -28.93
C THR A 521 -0.93 5.52 -29.26
N ILE A 522 -0.38 4.60 -30.06
CA ILE A 522 0.99 4.69 -30.60
C ILE A 522 1.10 5.70 -31.75
N LYS A 523 0.00 5.97 -32.46
CA LYS A 523 0.02 6.76 -33.70
C LYS A 523 0.64 8.16 -33.54
N PRO A 524 0.39 8.91 -32.44
CA PRO A 524 1.04 10.20 -32.26
C PRO A 524 2.57 10.15 -32.32
N PHE A 525 3.19 9.06 -31.84
CA PHE A 525 4.65 8.89 -31.91
C PHE A 525 5.12 8.65 -33.36
N LEU A 526 4.33 7.94 -34.19
CA LEU A 526 4.63 7.79 -35.61
C LEU A 526 4.49 9.13 -36.36
N TYR A 527 3.42 9.88 -36.04
CA TYR A 527 3.19 11.19 -36.65
C TYR A 527 4.26 12.19 -36.22
N SER A 528 4.73 12.15 -34.96
CA SER A 528 5.85 13.01 -34.55
C SER A 528 7.15 12.67 -35.30
N LEU A 529 7.41 11.37 -35.57
CA LEU A 529 8.52 11.00 -36.45
C LEU A 529 8.36 11.58 -37.85
N ALA A 530 7.12 11.64 -38.34
CA ALA A 530 6.89 12.26 -39.65
C ALA A 530 7.16 13.79 -39.60
N MET A 531 6.72 14.49 -38.54
CA MET A 531 7.00 15.92 -38.38
C MET A 531 8.51 16.21 -38.30
N GLU A 532 9.29 15.37 -37.60
CA GLU A 532 10.75 15.44 -37.59
C GLU A 532 11.39 15.16 -38.95
N ASN A 533 10.71 14.46 -39.85
CA ASN A 533 11.15 14.22 -41.22
C ASN A 533 10.49 15.18 -42.24
N GLY A 534 10.12 16.41 -41.85
CA GLY A 534 9.68 17.47 -42.73
C GLY A 534 8.20 17.40 -43.14
N PHE A 535 7.41 16.45 -42.63
CA PHE A 535 5.97 16.44 -42.85
C PHE A 535 5.24 17.53 -42.06
N SER A 536 4.05 17.89 -42.54
CA SER A 536 3.17 18.84 -41.82
C SER A 536 1.77 18.24 -41.63
N PRO A 537 0.98 18.74 -40.68
CA PRO A 537 -0.43 18.35 -40.50
C PRO A 537 -1.30 18.48 -41.74
N CYS A 538 -0.90 19.33 -42.69
CA CYS A 538 -1.63 19.66 -43.91
C CYS A 538 -1.26 18.73 -45.10
N ASP A 539 -0.22 17.93 -44.96
CA ASP A 539 0.21 17.02 -46.05
C ASP A 539 -0.85 15.98 -46.31
N LEU A 540 -1.01 15.68 -47.60
CA LEU A 540 -2.02 14.76 -48.09
C LEU A 540 -1.50 13.33 -48.12
N ALA A 541 -2.32 12.42 -47.59
CA ALA A 541 -2.06 10.97 -47.62
C ALA A 541 -3.27 10.22 -48.19
N PRO A 542 -3.08 9.14 -48.96
CA PRO A 542 -4.18 8.36 -49.50
C PRO A 542 -4.89 7.55 -48.40
N ASN A 543 -6.19 7.75 -48.23
CA ASN A 543 -7.02 6.94 -47.31
C ASN A 543 -7.56 5.71 -48.03
N VAL A 544 -6.64 4.85 -48.51
CA VAL A 544 -6.95 3.63 -49.26
C VAL A 544 -6.32 2.40 -48.64
N GLN A 545 -7.00 1.26 -48.79
CA GLN A 545 -6.49 -0.01 -48.31
C GLN A 545 -5.35 -0.51 -49.21
N ARG A 546 -4.18 -0.75 -48.62
CA ARG A 546 -3.03 -1.31 -49.35
C ARG A 546 -2.51 -2.54 -48.60
N THR A 547 -1.89 -3.46 -49.35
CA THR A 547 -1.21 -4.63 -48.79
C THR A 547 0.29 -4.35 -48.71
N TYR A 548 0.88 -4.59 -47.55
CA TYR A 548 2.30 -4.46 -47.29
C TYR A 548 2.90 -5.84 -46.93
N MET A 549 4.20 -5.99 -47.05
CA MET A 549 4.90 -7.20 -46.62
C MET A 549 5.40 -7.01 -45.18
N VAL A 550 5.04 -7.93 -44.27
CA VAL A 550 5.48 -7.94 -42.87
C VAL A 550 6.06 -9.33 -42.59
N ALA A 551 7.35 -9.40 -42.24
CA ALA A 551 8.06 -10.65 -42.03
C ALA A 551 7.83 -11.70 -43.16
N GLY A 552 7.83 -11.26 -44.41
CA GLY A 552 7.62 -12.13 -45.60
C GLY A 552 6.18 -12.55 -45.86
N GLN A 553 5.21 -12.05 -45.06
CA GLN A 553 3.78 -12.34 -45.21
C GLN A 553 3.00 -11.09 -45.63
N PRO A 554 2.00 -11.22 -46.53
CA PRO A 554 1.15 -10.10 -46.91
C PRO A 554 0.30 -9.64 -45.73
N TRP A 555 0.36 -8.36 -45.43
CA TRP A 555 -0.40 -7.73 -44.35
C TRP A 555 -1.24 -6.58 -44.92
N THR A 556 -2.54 -6.65 -44.66
CA THR A 556 -3.52 -5.67 -45.17
C THR A 556 -4.26 -5.05 -43.98
N PRO A 557 -3.94 -3.81 -43.54
CA PRO A 557 -4.62 -3.16 -42.40
C PRO A 557 -6.10 -2.89 -42.76
N ARG A 558 -6.96 -3.04 -41.71
CA ARG A 558 -8.39 -2.74 -41.83
C ARG A 558 -8.73 -1.46 -41.04
N ASN A 559 -9.56 -0.59 -41.59
CA ASN A 559 -10.12 0.55 -40.87
C ASN A 559 -11.37 0.16 -40.09
N ALA A 560 -11.60 0.81 -38.95
CA ALA A 560 -12.88 0.73 -38.22
C ALA A 560 -14.02 1.51 -38.93
N SER A 561 -13.67 2.52 -39.73
CA SER A 561 -14.59 3.37 -40.49
C SER A 561 -14.11 3.48 -41.93
N HIS A 562 -15.05 3.53 -42.87
CA HIS A 562 -14.78 3.75 -44.30
C HIS A 562 -15.07 5.20 -44.73
N LYS A 563 -15.16 6.13 -43.76
CA LYS A 563 -15.36 7.55 -44.03
C LYS A 563 -14.22 8.08 -44.90
N ARG A 564 -14.53 8.75 -46.01
CA ARG A 564 -13.60 9.26 -47.01
C ARG A 564 -12.63 8.19 -47.55
N ALA A 565 -13.12 6.94 -47.71
CA ALA A 565 -12.35 5.89 -48.35
C ALA A 565 -12.14 6.22 -49.82
N GLY A 566 -10.88 6.05 -50.32
CA GLY A 566 -10.50 6.38 -51.68
C GLY A 566 -10.03 7.82 -51.90
N GLU A 567 -10.16 8.69 -50.87
CA GLU A 567 -9.80 10.11 -51.00
C GLU A 567 -8.38 10.38 -50.50
N MET A 568 -7.76 11.45 -50.97
CA MET A 568 -6.63 12.10 -50.36
C MET A 568 -7.12 12.89 -49.12
N VAL A 569 -6.47 12.69 -47.97
CA VAL A 569 -6.85 13.34 -46.69
C VAL A 569 -5.61 13.92 -46.03
N THR A 570 -5.78 14.98 -45.25
CA THR A 570 -4.64 15.55 -44.50
C THR A 570 -4.19 14.59 -43.39
N LEU A 571 -2.94 14.67 -42.99
CA LEU A 571 -2.40 13.91 -41.82
C LEU A 571 -3.22 14.23 -40.57
N LYS A 572 -3.55 15.50 -40.33
CA LYS A 572 -4.42 15.93 -39.22
C LYS A 572 -5.77 15.17 -39.23
N TRP A 573 -6.42 15.04 -40.38
CA TRP A 573 -7.64 14.25 -40.47
C TRP A 573 -7.38 12.76 -40.22
N GLY A 574 -6.29 12.22 -40.76
CA GLY A 574 -5.87 10.82 -40.57
C GLY A 574 -5.71 10.44 -39.09
N LEU A 575 -5.03 11.29 -38.31
CA LEU A 575 -4.85 11.10 -36.87
C LEU A 575 -6.17 11.30 -36.10
N ALA A 576 -6.92 12.36 -36.45
CA ALA A 576 -8.21 12.68 -35.80
C ALA A 576 -9.23 11.54 -35.93
N GLN A 577 -9.36 10.93 -37.12
CA GLN A 577 -10.23 9.77 -37.39
C GLN A 577 -9.56 8.44 -37.07
N SER A 578 -8.30 8.47 -36.63
CA SER A 578 -7.50 7.27 -36.32
C SER A 578 -7.40 6.26 -37.47
N SER A 579 -7.27 6.75 -38.76
CA SER A 579 -7.16 5.89 -39.91
C SER A 579 -5.94 4.98 -39.86
N ASN A 580 -6.17 3.66 -40.00
CA ASN A 580 -5.08 2.67 -40.08
C ASN A 580 -4.38 2.71 -41.43
N TRP A 581 -5.12 3.10 -42.49
CA TRP A 581 -4.57 3.17 -43.85
C TRP A 581 -3.58 4.33 -44.00
N VAL A 582 -3.94 5.52 -43.44
CA VAL A 582 -3.03 6.67 -43.42
C VAL A 582 -1.81 6.38 -42.57
N SER A 583 -1.97 5.75 -41.38
CA SER A 583 -0.83 5.39 -40.53
C SER A 583 0.10 4.36 -41.21
N ALA A 584 -0.45 3.37 -41.93
CA ALA A 584 0.34 2.40 -42.64
C ALA A 584 1.07 3.04 -43.85
N TYR A 585 0.40 3.96 -44.56
CA TYR A 585 1.05 4.75 -45.62
C TYR A 585 2.20 5.58 -45.04
N LEU A 586 1.97 6.27 -43.94
CA LEU A 586 3.00 7.09 -43.30
C LEU A 586 4.20 6.23 -42.86
N MET A 587 3.97 5.06 -42.24
CA MET A 587 5.03 4.13 -41.88
C MET A 587 5.80 3.62 -43.12
N SER A 588 5.16 3.51 -44.29
CA SER A 588 5.84 3.11 -45.53
C SER A 588 6.78 4.18 -46.11
N LYS A 589 6.66 5.41 -45.64
CA LYS A 589 7.53 6.53 -45.96
C LYS A 589 8.63 6.78 -44.93
N LEU A 590 8.55 6.10 -43.80
CA LEU A 590 9.44 6.24 -42.63
C LEU A 590 10.15 4.90 -42.34
N SER A 591 11.22 4.96 -41.56
CA SER A 591 11.95 3.74 -41.14
C SER A 591 11.32 3.14 -39.85
N PRO A 592 10.89 1.86 -39.91
CA PRO A 592 10.47 1.15 -38.72
C PRO A 592 11.55 1.09 -37.62
N GLN A 593 12.82 1.09 -37.96
CA GLN A 593 13.96 1.09 -37.07
C GLN A 593 14.06 2.45 -36.34
N GLN A 594 13.98 3.56 -37.10
CA GLN A 594 13.94 4.90 -36.51
C GLN A 594 12.73 5.07 -35.59
N PHE A 595 11.59 4.48 -35.92
CA PHE A 595 10.41 4.52 -35.10
C PHE A 595 10.60 3.77 -33.75
N VAL A 596 11.28 2.61 -33.77
CA VAL A 596 11.62 1.90 -32.52
C VAL A 596 12.56 2.75 -31.65
N GLN A 597 13.59 3.36 -32.29
CA GLN A 597 14.52 4.23 -31.57
C GLN A 597 13.76 5.41 -30.91
N LEU A 598 12.92 6.09 -31.68
CA LEU A 598 12.13 7.20 -31.15
C LEU A 598 11.20 6.76 -30.00
N LEU A 599 10.61 5.57 -30.05
CA LEU A 599 9.83 5.03 -28.93
C LEU A 599 10.70 4.86 -27.67
N HIS A 600 11.95 4.45 -27.80
CA HIS A 600 12.88 4.39 -26.66
C HIS A 600 13.19 5.79 -26.10
N ASP A 601 13.36 6.79 -26.97
CA ASP A 601 13.57 8.18 -26.54
C ASP A 601 12.34 8.75 -25.82
N TYR A 602 11.14 8.32 -26.21
CA TYR A 602 9.89 8.55 -25.46
C TYR A 602 9.82 7.79 -24.12
N GLY A 603 10.83 6.97 -23.80
CA GLY A 603 10.90 6.18 -22.55
C GLY A 603 10.11 4.88 -22.59
N ILE A 604 9.69 4.42 -23.75
CA ILE A 604 9.05 3.12 -23.93
C ILE A 604 10.14 2.07 -24.15
N ASN A 605 10.72 1.58 -23.06
CA ASN A 605 11.92 0.75 -23.06
C ASN A 605 11.65 -0.76 -23.11
N ASN A 606 10.51 -1.17 -23.68
CA ASN A 606 10.22 -2.59 -23.85
C ASN A 606 11.12 -3.23 -24.93
N PRO A 607 12.03 -4.16 -24.58
CA PRO A 607 12.96 -4.77 -25.55
C PRO A 607 12.27 -5.72 -26.53
N ASP A 608 11.00 -6.08 -26.32
CA ASP A 608 10.23 -6.93 -27.24
C ASP A 608 9.57 -6.13 -28.38
N ILE A 609 9.84 -4.83 -28.48
CA ILE A 609 9.36 -4.01 -29.59
C ILE A 609 10.25 -4.24 -30.81
N HIS A 610 9.68 -4.89 -31.80
CA HIS A 610 10.40 -5.19 -33.05
C HIS A 610 10.01 -4.21 -34.16
N ALA A 611 11.02 -3.79 -34.93
CA ALA A 611 10.84 -2.93 -36.10
C ALA A 611 10.05 -3.67 -37.20
N SER A 612 8.84 -3.21 -37.45
CA SER A 612 7.97 -3.75 -38.49
C SER A 612 6.95 -2.72 -38.97
N MET A 613 6.47 -2.89 -40.22
CA MET A 613 5.38 -2.07 -40.74
C MET A 613 4.12 -2.06 -39.85
N SER A 614 3.81 -3.21 -39.25
CA SER A 614 2.62 -3.32 -38.40
C SER A 614 2.71 -2.54 -37.06
N LEU A 615 3.93 -2.11 -36.70
CA LEU A 615 4.14 -1.35 -35.44
C LEU A 615 3.35 -0.03 -35.41
N CYS A 616 3.04 0.54 -36.61
CA CYS A 616 2.19 1.73 -36.71
C CYS A 616 0.78 1.59 -36.08
N LEU A 617 0.34 0.36 -35.82
CA LEU A 617 -0.97 0.07 -35.22
C LEU A 617 -0.89 -0.39 -33.76
N GLY A 618 0.30 -0.34 -33.15
CA GLY A 618 0.52 -0.57 -31.72
C GLY A 618 0.31 -2.01 -31.23
N PRO A 619 0.89 -3.02 -31.88
CA PRO A 619 0.87 -4.39 -31.34
C PRO A 619 1.75 -4.56 -30.09
N CYS A 620 2.58 -3.57 -29.76
CA CYS A 620 3.48 -3.60 -28.59
C CYS A 620 2.73 -3.37 -27.27
N GLU A 621 3.32 -3.92 -26.21
CA GLU A 621 2.78 -3.83 -24.85
C GLU A 621 3.52 -2.76 -24.04
N VAL A 622 2.76 -1.83 -23.45
CA VAL A 622 3.28 -0.69 -22.68
C VAL A 622 2.41 -0.50 -21.43
N SER A 623 2.98 0.03 -20.36
CA SER A 623 2.24 0.38 -19.13
C SER A 623 1.56 1.76 -19.24
N VAL A 624 0.58 2.00 -18.38
CA VAL A 624 -0.08 3.33 -18.30
C VAL A 624 0.93 4.41 -17.92
N ALA A 625 1.84 4.13 -16.99
CA ALA A 625 2.86 5.08 -16.54
C ALA A 625 3.82 5.48 -17.67
N GLU A 626 4.30 4.51 -18.47
CA GLU A 626 5.13 4.79 -19.64
C GLU A 626 4.40 5.65 -20.68
N MET A 627 3.14 5.33 -20.96
CA MET A 627 2.32 6.12 -21.90
C MET A 627 2.07 7.54 -21.41
N VAL A 628 1.75 7.74 -20.12
CA VAL A 628 1.55 9.08 -19.55
C VAL A 628 2.85 9.89 -19.61
N SER A 629 3.99 9.29 -19.26
CA SER A 629 5.30 9.92 -19.37
C SER A 629 5.62 10.30 -20.84
N ALA A 630 5.40 9.41 -21.79
CA ALA A 630 5.66 9.68 -23.20
C ALA A 630 4.80 10.83 -23.74
N TYR A 631 3.53 10.92 -23.33
CA TYR A 631 2.63 11.99 -23.78
C TYR A 631 2.95 13.37 -23.16
N THR A 632 3.80 13.45 -22.11
CA THR A 632 4.27 14.75 -21.63
C THR A 632 5.02 15.53 -22.70
N THR A 633 5.70 14.84 -23.59
CA THR A 633 6.46 15.43 -24.71
C THR A 633 5.61 16.37 -25.55
N PHE A 634 4.35 16.00 -25.84
CA PHE A 634 3.43 16.83 -26.62
C PHE A 634 2.92 18.05 -25.85
N ALA A 635 2.75 17.93 -24.53
CA ALA A 635 2.27 19.03 -23.67
C ALA A 635 3.41 19.93 -23.19
N ASN A 636 4.65 19.54 -23.39
CA ASN A 636 5.85 20.22 -22.86
C ASN A 636 6.90 20.53 -23.95
N GLY A 637 6.45 20.91 -25.13
CA GLY A 637 7.29 21.46 -26.19
C GLY A 637 8.41 20.53 -26.68
N GLY A 638 8.14 19.21 -26.78
CA GLY A 638 9.11 18.21 -27.23
C GLY A 638 9.92 17.53 -26.13
N ILE A 639 9.78 18.01 -24.90
CA ILE A 639 10.53 17.48 -23.76
C ILE A 639 9.69 16.47 -22.99
N ARG A 640 10.18 15.23 -22.94
CA ARG A 640 9.61 14.17 -22.10
C ARG A 640 10.02 14.35 -20.66
N VAL A 641 9.08 14.10 -19.74
CA VAL A 641 9.32 14.11 -18.29
C VAL A 641 8.99 12.74 -17.70
N ALA A 642 9.94 12.15 -16.98
CA ALA A 642 9.72 10.90 -16.27
C ALA A 642 8.82 11.12 -15.03
N PRO A 643 8.01 10.12 -14.62
CA PRO A 643 7.17 10.26 -13.44
C PRO A 643 7.99 10.50 -12.17
N LEU A 644 7.66 11.52 -11.42
CA LEU A 644 8.19 11.84 -10.11
C LEU A 644 7.15 11.43 -9.07
N PHE A 645 7.39 10.35 -8.36
CA PHE A 645 6.46 9.81 -7.36
C PHE A 645 6.74 10.34 -5.95
N VAL A 646 8.01 10.58 -5.63
CA VAL A 646 8.47 11.04 -4.32
C VAL A 646 9.28 12.32 -4.53
N SER A 647 8.99 13.36 -3.75
CA SER A 647 9.71 14.63 -3.79
C SER A 647 10.89 14.68 -2.81
N ARG A 648 10.69 14.14 -1.61
CA ARG A 648 11.74 14.05 -0.58
C ARG A 648 11.46 12.94 0.43
N ILE A 649 12.49 12.54 1.15
CA ILE A 649 12.45 11.64 2.29
C ILE A 649 13.12 12.34 3.46
N GLU A 650 12.48 12.28 4.63
CA GLU A 650 13.00 12.76 5.91
C GLU A 650 13.21 11.57 6.86
N ASP A 651 14.16 11.70 7.78
CA ASP A 651 14.30 10.74 8.88
C ASP A 651 13.25 11.00 9.99
N ASN A 652 13.28 10.19 11.04
CA ASN A 652 12.36 10.33 12.17
C ASN A 652 12.48 11.68 12.88
N ASP A 653 13.68 12.28 12.88
CA ASP A 653 13.97 13.57 13.50
C ASP A 653 13.56 14.77 12.62
N GLY A 654 13.15 14.51 11.38
CA GLY A 654 12.73 15.52 10.41
C GLY A 654 13.89 16.07 9.56
N ASN A 655 15.08 15.47 9.60
CA ASN A 655 16.15 15.84 8.70
C ASN A 655 15.89 15.29 7.30
N VAL A 656 16.12 16.10 6.27
CA VAL A 656 15.99 15.66 4.88
C VAL A 656 17.16 14.74 4.52
N VAL A 657 16.87 13.49 4.22
CA VAL A 657 17.87 12.47 3.84
C VAL A 657 17.97 12.28 2.32
N ALA A 658 16.93 12.63 1.58
CA ALA A 658 16.94 12.60 0.11
C ALA A 658 15.95 13.60 -0.48
N THR A 659 16.31 14.19 -1.64
CA THR A 659 15.40 14.96 -2.50
C THR A 659 15.48 14.44 -3.92
N PHE A 660 14.35 14.46 -4.64
CA PHE A 660 14.27 13.97 -6.01
C PHE A 660 13.85 15.10 -6.95
N GLN A 661 14.49 15.15 -8.11
CA GLN A 661 14.25 16.14 -9.14
C GLN A 661 13.62 15.49 -10.39
N PRO A 662 12.85 16.25 -11.18
CA PRO A 662 12.33 15.75 -12.45
C PRO A 662 13.47 15.32 -13.38
N ARG A 663 13.30 14.15 -14.01
CA ARG A 663 14.21 13.67 -15.06
C ARG A 663 13.56 13.94 -16.42
N MET A 664 14.28 14.68 -17.25
CA MET A 664 13.77 15.15 -18.54
C MET A 664 14.75 14.80 -19.65
N ASN A 665 14.22 14.59 -20.84
CA ASN A 665 14.99 14.51 -22.06
C ASN A 665 14.20 15.11 -23.23
N GLU A 666 14.87 15.81 -24.12
CA GLU A 666 14.33 16.24 -25.40
C GLU A 666 14.15 15.01 -26.29
N VAL A 667 12.99 14.89 -26.94
CA VAL A 667 12.64 13.76 -27.79
C VAL A 667 12.39 14.21 -29.21
N ILE A 668 11.69 15.31 -29.38
CA ILE A 668 11.39 15.95 -30.66
C ILE A 668 11.59 17.45 -30.55
N SER A 669 11.76 18.11 -31.66
CA SER A 669 11.88 19.56 -31.72
C SER A 669 10.61 20.26 -31.23
N ALA A 670 10.77 21.50 -30.73
CA ALA A 670 9.62 22.30 -30.29
C ALA A 670 8.64 22.57 -31.44
N GLU A 671 9.15 22.72 -32.66
CA GLU A 671 8.32 22.88 -33.85
C GLU A 671 7.44 21.65 -34.11
N SER A 672 8.04 20.46 -34.17
CA SER A 672 7.32 19.20 -34.31
C SER A 672 6.31 19.00 -33.20
N ALA A 673 6.67 19.35 -31.98
CA ALA A 673 5.74 19.27 -30.83
C ALA A 673 4.52 20.20 -31.01
N ASN A 674 4.71 21.42 -31.53
CA ASN A 674 3.61 22.36 -31.83
C ASN A 674 2.74 21.84 -32.97
N LYS A 675 3.33 21.27 -34.05
CA LYS A 675 2.59 20.59 -35.14
C LYS A 675 1.74 19.43 -34.56
N MET A 676 2.31 18.65 -33.66
CA MET A 676 1.61 17.54 -33.00
C MET A 676 0.49 17.99 -32.05
N LEU A 677 0.63 19.15 -31.38
CA LEU A 677 -0.45 19.74 -30.57
C LEU A 677 -1.67 20.03 -31.43
N VAL A 678 -1.49 20.65 -32.61
CA VAL A 678 -2.60 20.94 -33.55
C VAL A 678 -3.27 19.65 -34.01
N GLU A 679 -2.50 18.59 -34.28
CA GLU A 679 -3.05 17.29 -34.65
C GLU A 679 -3.86 16.64 -33.53
N LEU A 680 -3.32 16.64 -32.30
CA LEU A 680 -3.94 16.00 -31.13
C LEU A 680 -5.16 16.76 -30.62
N MET A 681 -5.19 18.10 -30.72
CA MET A 681 -6.40 18.89 -30.52
C MET A 681 -7.47 18.53 -31.55
N GLY A 682 -7.10 18.30 -32.81
CA GLY A 682 -8.01 17.85 -33.87
C GLY A 682 -8.72 16.53 -33.55
N VAL A 683 -8.09 15.63 -32.79
CA VAL A 683 -8.73 14.39 -32.29
C VAL A 683 -9.89 14.69 -31.34
N VAL A 684 -9.77 15.74 -30.53
CA VAL A 684 -10.80 16.18 -29.56
C VAL A 684 -11.87 17.03 -30.23
N ASP A 685 -11.48 17.93 -31.13
CA ASP A 685 -12.42 18.89 -31.73
C ASP A 685 -13.33 18.29 -32.81
N GLY A 686 -12.82 17.34 -33.59
CA GLY A 686 -13.61 16.72 -34.70
C GLY A 686 -13.34 15.22 -34.89
N GLY A 687 -12.57 14.60 -34.02
CA GLY A 687 -12.13 13.21 -34.17
C GLY A 687 -12.80 12.24 -33.19
N THR A 688 -12.08 11.15 -32.91
CA THR A 688 -12.56 10.03 -32.09
C THR A 688 -12.79 10.38 -30.62
N ALA A 689 -12.23 11.48 -30.12
CA ALA A 689 -12.44 12.00 -28.75
C ALA A 689 -13.45 13.17 -28.68
N GLY A 690 -14.16 13.48 -29.77
CA GLY A 690 -15.12 14.61 -29.84
C GLY A 690 -16.20 14.61 -28.76
N ARG A 691 -16.46 13.45 -28.10
CA ARG A 691 -17.36 13.36 -26.94
C ARG A 691 -16.97 14.30 -25.81
N LEU A 692 -15.68 14.67 -25.68
CA LEU A 692 -15.22 15.64 -24.67
C LEU A 692 -15.90 16.99 -24.90
N ARG A 693 -16.11 17.40 -26.15
CA ARG A 693 -16.82 18.63 -26.50
C ARG A 693 -18.34 18.50 -26.34
N TYR A 694 -18.98 17.66 -27.14
CA TYR A 694 -20.45 17.64 -27.22
C TYR A 694 -21.18 16.92 -26.08
N LYS A 695 -20.51 15.96 -25.38
CA LYS A 695 -21.15 15.22 -24.26
C LYS A 695 -20.71 15.73 -22.91
N TYR A 696 -19.42 16.08 -22.78
CA TYR A 696 -18.83 16.48 -21.50
C TYR A 696 -18.62 17.99 -21.37
N ASN A 697 -18.85 18.78 -22.41
CA ASN A 697 -18.83 20.25 -22.44
C ASN A 697 -17.49 20.85 -21.94
N PHE A 698 -16.36 20.27 -22.34
CA PHE A 698 -15.04 20.87 -22.10
C PHE A 698 -14.79 21.95 -23.16
N THR A 699 -14.27 23.11 -22.73
CA THR A 699 -14.06 24.30 -23.58
C THR A 699 -12.58 24.63 -23.81
N GLY A 700 -11.68 24.42 -22.82
CA GLY A 700 -10.26 24.71 -22.93
C GLY A 700 -9.51 23.84 -23.96
N ASP A 701 -8.24 24.11 -24.14
CA ASP A 701 -7.41 23.32 -25.05
C ASP A 701 -7.12 21.95 -24.49
N ILE A 702 -7.46 20.94 -25.25
CA ILE A 702 -7.27 19.52 -24.89
C ILE A 702 -6.69 18.79 -26.10
N GLY A 703 -5.52 18.18 -25.91
CA GLY A 703 -5.00 17.18 -26.83
C GLY A 703 -5.35 15.76 -26.33
N GLY A 704 -5.53 14.82 -27.26
CA GLY A 704 -5.79 13.46 -26.81
C GLY A 704 -5.80 12.42 -27.93
N LYS A 705 -5.81 11.16 -27.53
CA LYS A 705 -5.87 10.01 -28.44
C LYS A 705 -6.61 8.83 -27.80
N THR A 706 -7.57 8.28 -28.55
CA THR A 706 -8.24 7.02 -28.20
C THR A 706 -7.47 5.83 -28.75
N GLY A 707 -7.42 4.74 -27.98
CA GLY A 707 -6.88 3.46 -28.40
C GLY A 707 -7.91 2.36 -28.25
N THR A 708 -7.93 1.46 -29.23
CA THR A 708 -8.72 0.23 -29.20
C THR A 708 -7.92 -0.82 -29.93
N THR A 709 -7.67 -1.94 -29.29
CA THR A 709 -6.94 -3.05 -29.91
C THR A 709 -7.89 -3.96 -30.69
N ASN A 710 -7.31 -4.87 -31.47
CA ASN A 710 -8.09 -5.89 -32.14
C ASN A 710 -8.98 -6.66 -31.18
N ARG A 711 -10.22 -6.95 -31.59
CA ARG A 711 -11.24 -7.64 -30.77
C ARG A 711 -11.67 -6.88 -29.51
N ASN A 712 -11.34 -5.58 -29.38
CA ASN A 712 -11.71 -4.75 -28.22
C ASN A 712 -11.12 -5.22 -26.87
N SER A 713 -9.97 -5.93 -26.90
CA SER A 713 -9.34 -6.46 -25.68
C SER A 713 -8.80 -5.38 -24.75
N ASP A 714 -8.32 -4.26 -25.34
CA ASP A 714 -7.73 -3.14 -24.63
C ASP A 714 -8.32 -1.83 -25.09
N ALA A 715 -8.82 -1.06 -24.16
CA ALA A 715 -9.39 0.26 -24.38
C ALA A 715 -8.56 1.33 -23.68
N TRP A 716 -8.04 2.27 -24.46
CA TRP A 716 -7.16 3.34 -23.97
C TRP A 716 -7.73 4.71 -24.25
N PHE A 717 -7.41 5.65 -23.37
CA PHE A 717 -7.52 7.07 -23.64
C PHE A 717 -6.34 7.80 -23.00
N MET A 718 -5.61 8.55 -23.82
CA MET A 718 -4.60 9.50 -23.40
C MET A 718 -5.16 10.89 -23.66
N GLY A 719 -5.26 11.71 -22.61
CA GLY A 719 -5.76 13.07 -22.69
C GLY A 719 -4.87 14.02 -21.90
N PHE A 720 -4.62 15.20 -22.45
CA PHE A 720 -3.79 16.20 -21.80
C PHE A 720 -4.27 17.63 -22.04
N THR A 721 -3.97 18.45 -21.08
CA THR A 721 -4.14 19.92 -21.07
C THR A 721 -2.77 20.55 -20.86
N PRO A 722 -2.61 21.89 -20.91
CA PRO A 722 -1.34 22.52 -20.61
C PRO A 722 -0.75 22.16 -19.24
N GLU A 723 -1.57 21.72 -18.28
CA GLU A 723 -1.21 21.55 -16.88
C GLU A 723 -1.20 20.10 -16.42
N LEU A 724 -1.93 19.20 -17.10
CA LEU A 724 -2.05 17.80 -16.72
C LEU A 724 -2.03 16.87 -17.93
N VAL A 725 -1.29 15.78 -17.83
CA VAL A 725 -1.35 14.62 -18.72
C VAL A 725 -1.92 13.45 -17.97
N SER A 726 -2.96 12.80 -18.51
CA SER A 726 -3.59 11.66 -17.86
C SER A 726 -3.86 10.55 -18.84
N GLY A 727 -3.58 9.32 -18.42
CA GLY A 727 -3.80 8.11 -19.18
C GLY A 727 -4.73 7.14 -18.46
N CYS A 728 -5.60 6.51 -19.22
CA CYS A 728 -6.53 5.50 -18.72
C CYS A 728 -6.51 4.28 -19.63
N TRP A 729 -6.45 3.10 -19.02
CA TRP A 729 -6.68 1.81 -19.65
C TRP A 729 -7.83 1.07 -18.97
N VAL A 730 -8.66 0.37 -19.76
CA VAL A 730 -9.72 -0.52 -19.26
C VAL A 730 -9.75 -1.77 -20.12
N GLY A 731 -9.86 -2.94 -19.50
CA GLY A 731 -9.95 -4.24 -20.19
C GLY A 731 -10.24 -5.39 -19.24
N GLY A 732 -10.27 -6.60 -19.75
CA GLY A 732 -10.32 -7.81 -18.93
C GLY A 732 -8.94 -8.22 -18.40
N GLU A 733 -8.92 -9.13 -17.43
CA GLU A 733 -7.67 -9.73 -16.94
C GLU A 733 -6.93 -10.46 -18.06
N ASP A 734 -7.64 -11.35 -18.79
CA ASP A 734 -7.14 -11.98 -20.01
C ASP A 734 -7.62 -11.18 -21.24
N ARG A 735 -6.84 -11.25 -22.34
CA ARG A 735 -7.21 -10.56 -23.59
C ARG A 735 -8.49 -11.10 -24.22
N ASP A 736 -8.86 -12.31 -23.91
CA ASP A 736 -10.07 -12.96 -24.40
C ASP A 736 -11.31 -12.67 -23.55
N ILE A 737 -11.19 -11.76 -22.57
CA ILE A 737 -12.28 -11.24 -21.73
C ILE A 737 -12.51 -9.78 -22.10
N HIS A 738 -13.49 -9.55 -23.00
CA HIS A 738 -13.78 -8.23 -23.54
C HIS A 738 -15.23 -8.15 -24.06
N PHE A 739 -15.70 -6.93 -24.31
CA PHE A 739 -16.94 -6.73 -25.08
C PHE A 739 -16.75 -7.23 -26.52
N ASP A 740 -17.69 -8.02 -27.01
CA ASP A 740 -17.72 -8.42 -28.44
C ASP A 740 -18.15 -7.25 -29.31
N SER A 741 -18.93 -6.31 -28.79
CA SER A 741 -19.39 -5.12 -29.48
C SER A 741 -18.33 -4.00 -29.50
N MET A 742 -17.95 -3.50 -30.68
CA MET A 742 -17.08 -2.32 -30.83
C MET A 742 -17.68 -1.09 -30.12
N ARG A 743 -18.99 -0.91 -30.14
CA ARG A 743 -19.67 0.23 -29.51
C ARG A 743 -19.38 0.32 -28.01
N MET A 744 -19.32 -0.83 -27.32
CA MET A 744 -19.03 -0.90 -25.89
C MET A 744 -17.54 -1.02 -25.61
N GLY A 745 -16.79 -1.80 -26.41
CA GLY A 745 -15.38 -2.12 -26.17
C GLY A 745 -14.37 -1.08 -26.65
N GLN A 746 -14.79 0.01 -27.31
CA GLN A 746 -13.86 1.04 -27.79
C GLN A 746 -13.39 1.97 -26.67
N GLY A 747 -12.16 2.52 -26.83
CA GLY A 747 -11.55 3.45 -25.88
C GLY A 747 -12.40 4.68 -25.57
N ALA A 748 -13.12 5.21 -26.59
CA ALA A 748 -14.05 6.32 -26.40
C ALA A 748 -15.26 6.01 -25.47
N THR A 749 -15.58 4.73 -25.23
CA THR A 749 -16.66 4.30 -24.33
C THR A 749 -16.13 3.79 -23.00
N MET A 750 -15.01 3.08 -22.98
CA MET A 750 -14.49 2.46 -21.78
C MET A 750 -13.55 3.39 -20.99
N ALA A 751 -12.58 4.04 -21.64
CA ALA A 751 -11.51 4.79 -20.98
C ALA A 751 -11.73 6.32 -20.94
N LEU A 752 -12.12 6.94 -22.06
CA LEU A 752 -12.32 8.39 -22.14
C LEU A 752 -13.28 8.95 -21.07
N PRO A 753 -14.39 8.30 -20.71
CA PRO A 753 -15.29 8.83 -19.68
C PRO A 753 -14.64 8.93 -18.29
N ILE A 754 -13.70 8.05 -17.95
CA ILE A 754 -12.97 8.11 -16.70
C ILE A 754 -12.14 9.40 -16.63
N TRP A 755 -11.39 9.71 -17.69
CA TRP A 755 -10.68 10.96 -17.83
C TRP A 755 -11.61 12.17 -17.68
N ALA A 756 -12.75 12.13 -18.38
CA ALA A 756 -13.70 13.23 -18.34
C ALA A 756 -14.31 13.45 -16.95
N TYR A 757 -14.65 12.39 -16.23
CA TYR A 757 -15.19 12.50 -14.86
C TYR A 757 -14.12 13.00 -13.87
N PHE A 758 -12.88 12.54 -13.99
CA PHE A 758 -11.76 13.03 -13.21
C PHE A 758 -11.55 14.54 -13.44
N MET A 759 -11.36 14.98 -14.68
CA MET A 759 -11.10 16.39 -14.99
C MET A 759 -12.27 17.30 -14.60
N LYS A 760 -13.52 16.86 -14.72
CA LYS A 760 -14.67 17.62 -14.22
C LYS A 760 -14.62 17.88 -12.72
N LYS A 761 -14.15 16.94 -11.94
CA LYS A 761 -14.01 17.11 -10.49
C LYS A 761 -12.84 18.04 -10.17
N VAL A 762 -11.70 17.86 -10.87
CA VAL A 762 -10.52 18.73 -10.73
C VAL A 762 -10.88 20.19 -11.03
N TYR A 763 -11.58 20.46 -12.13
CA TYR A 763 -11.99 21.82 -12.51
C TYR A 763 -13.10 22.43 -11.63
N ARG A 764 -13.89 21.61 -10.92
CA ARG A 764 -14.90 22.10 -9.97
C ARG A 764 -14.33 22.46 -8.61
N ASP A 765 -13.17 21.96 -8.30
CA ASP A 765 -12.49 22.24 -7.02
C ASP A 765 -11.65 23.51 -7.12
N SER A 766 -12.22 24.63 -6.67
CA SER A 766 -11.54 25.94 -6.66
C SER A 766 -10.30 26.01 -5.77
N SER A 767 -10.08 25.00 -4.91
CA SER A 767 -8.86 24.90 -4.11
C SER A 767 -7.67 24.33 -4.89
N LEU A 768 -7.90 23.82 -6.11
CA LEU A 768 -6.87 23.33 -7.02
C LEU A 768 -6.50 24.41 -8.07
N PRO A 769 -5.23 24.52 -8.44
CA PRO A 769 -4.77 25.57 -9.35
C PRO A 769 -4.90 25.18 -10.83
N TYR A 770 -6.08 24.70 -11.27
CA TYR A 770 -6.31 24.26 -12.64
C TYR A 770 -7.43 25.06 -13.29
N ASP A 771 -7.12 25.69 -14.44
CA ASP A 771 -8.11 26.49 -15.21
C ASP A 771 -8.76 25.62 -16.31
N PRO A 772 -10.12 25.47 -16.31
CA PRO A 772 -10.83 24.77 -17.36
C PRO A 772 -10.68 25.41 -18.77
N ASN A 773 -10.24 26.66 -18.84
CA ASN A 773 -10.07 27.42 -20.08
C ASN A 773 -8.58 27.61 -20.46
N SER A 774 -7.64 26.93 -19.78
CA SER A 774 -6.22 27.04 -20.09
C SER A 774 -5.94 26.69 -21.55
N LYS A 775 -4.98 27.41 -22.15
CA LYS A 775 -4.58 27.25 -23.55
C LYS A 775 -3.11 26.85 -23.64
N PHE A 776 -2.78 26.08 -24.68
CA PHE A 776 -1.39 25.81 -25.02
C PHE A 776 -0.73 27.08 -25.55
N ASN A 777 0.51 27.28 -25.15
CA ASN A 777 1.28 28.44 -25.60
C ASN A 777 1.96 28.14 -26.94
N LEU A 778 1.23 28.32 -28.01
CA LEU A 778 1.79 28.25 -29.36
C LEU A 778 2.52 29.55 -29.69
N PRO A 779 3.65 29.54 -30.44
CA PRO A 779 4.34 30.75 -30.87
C PRO A 779 3.41 31.68 -31.65
N GLU A 780 3.59 32.97 -31.50
CA GLU A 780 2.83 33.97 -32.25
C GLU A 780 3.12 33.83 -33.75
N GLY A 781 2.06 33.75 -34.57
CA GLY A 781 2.18 33.53 -36.01
C GLY A 781 2.49 32.07 -36.43
N PHE A 782 2.44 31.09 -35.50
CA PHE A 782 2.71 29.71 -35.81
C PHE A 782 1.76 29.16 -36.87
N ASP A 783 2.33 28.76 -38.02
CA ASP A 783 1.60 28.07 -39.08
C ASP A 783 1.95 26.59 -39.07
N PRO A 784 1.01 25.68 -38.69
CA PRO A 784 1.27 24.24 -38.68
C PRO A 784 1.54 23.64 -40.07
N CYS A 785 1.23 24.39 -41.14
CA CYS A 785 1.41 23.95 -42.53
C CYS A 785 2.71 24.45 -43.15
N ALA A 786 3.44 25.35 -42.46
CA ALA A 786 4.74 25.82 -42.93
C ALA A 786 5.72 24.64 -43.07
N LYS A 787 6.48 24.68 -44.18
CA LYS A 787 7.64 23.79 -44.43
C LYS A 787 8.88 24.67 -44.48
N ASP A 788 9.99 24.17 -44.01
CA ASP A 788 11.27 24.84 -44.17
C ASP A 788 11.61 24.95 -45.63
N ALA A 789 12.22 26.06 -46.03
CA ALA A 789 12.58 26.34 -47.45
C ALA A 789 13.54 25.26 -48.03
N ASP A 790 14.37 24.68 -47.16
CA ASP A 790 15.32 23.61 -47.54
C ASP A 790 14.64 22.25 -47.78
N ASP A 791 13.46 22.01 -47.26
CA ASP A 791 12.71 20.75 -47.47
C ASP A 791 11.89 20.76 -48.79
N MET A 792 11.75 21.93 -49.45
CA MET A 792 11.02 22.02 -50.71
C MET A 792 11.77 21.44 -51.91
N GLU A 793 13.08 21.19 -51.82
CA GLU A 793 13.91 20.72 -52.94
C GLU A 793 13.91 19.20 -53.14
N TYR A 794 13.35 18.42 -52.18
CA TYR A 794 13.36 16.95 -52.22
C TYR A 794 12.00 16.27 -52.38
N GLY A 795 10.94 16.99 -52.71
CA GLY A 795 9.58 16.48 -52.45
C GLY A 795 8.61 16.35 -53.62
N ILE A 796 8.94 16.56 -54.91
CA ILE A 796 7.92 16.50 -55.99
C ILE A 796 8.46 15.92 -57.32
N ASP A 797 9.09 14.82 -57.38
CA ASP A 797 9.33 14.19 -58.70
C ASP A 797 9.40 12.67 -58.70
N GLU A 798 8.48 11.98 -57.99
CA GLU A 798 8.32 10.53 -58.23
C GLU A 798 6.94 10.00 -57.80
N VAL A 799 5.86 10.51 -58.38
CA VAL A 799 4.49 9.94 -58.17
C VAL A 799 3.82 9.46 -59.43
N TYR A 800 4.52 9.41 -60.54
CA TYR A 800 3.95 8.81 -61.76
C TYR A 800 4.97 7.84 -62.41
N GLU A 801 4.98 6.59 -61.94
CA GLU A 801 5.18 5.39 -62.73
C GLU A 801 4.59 4.17 -62.03
#